data_ab6a58ee8e66623aa297522fd9f8431d
#
_entry.id   ab6a58ee8e66623aa297522fd9f8431d
#
_cell.length_a   1.000
_cell.length_b   1.000
_cell.length_c   1.000
_cell.angle_alpha   90.00
_cell.angle_beta   90.00
_cell.angle_gamma   90.00
#
_symmetry.space_group_name_H-M   'P 1'
#
loop_
_entity.id
_entity.type
_entity.pdbx_description
1 polymer ?
#
loop_
_entity_poly.entity_id
_entity_poly.type
_entity_poly.pdbx_seq_one_letter_code
_entity_poly.pdbx_strand_id
1 'polypeptide(L)'
;MKRYLFLLLSFFALNLYAQQGNLTGTAIAASDKEPMIGLTVLVKGTTNGTVTDLDGNYTLTNVPKDATIVFSMIGYKTQEVKVNGKNVINVVMEDDTQALDEVVVIGYGAVKKNDLTSSISAIKGDELKKLTGGNAMNALQGKINGVQITGGGGPGTSPRVIIRGVSTVNGSDPLYVVDGMPVGTNINFLDQNDIESMQVLKDASAAAIYGTRGSNGVVLITTKKGKKGATQFGFSASAGFQTLKKPEMAKASEYEYVFKARYINDNAEPRYNSKENITDAEGTDWWDESMKKTALIHNYNFNFSGGTDKLLYSANIGYFGQDSQYTVGNWQKLTARFSMEYTFNSIVKAGIDFTPKYENWTDAPNLLGNIMAMDPTTPIMRPQSEWTTNKYDNYARSSNNLVWNPVAQLARMDKHSDEYGLLANPYVNIEPIKGLVIRSQFGVNARFRISDEFTPSFNIDTLEKSDYSKAYRKTDNWVDWNWTNTINWIKSFNHKHNLNVMAGYTMERFQEYWLEGSKERTPTNEENLHYVSAGTQNPQTAGVNAYSSLISYLGRVMYNYNDRYYLTASIRVDGSSKFMKDNQYATFPAVSAAWRISEEPFMKKQHIFDNLKIHAGWGRVGNQNIDNSAYQSTIGSADYVFGGNREIGTAVGSIGNSLIRWETVEDYNIGIDMAFLKNRLSVTAEWFRKESHDMLLKKDNMLILGFPMWNGQMWENVGKMRATGWELSINWEDRKGDFDYGIGLNLSSVKNKAIKLLGSTPINAGSFNGDYIIRNEEGGEISRFYGYVADGIFQNQTEVNAHTDEYGTVIQPNAQPGDIRFKDLNHDGKLDDNDKTFIGNAFPDLMVGINARLAWKNIDFAANFYGTIGNDVYNTTKGRYSGVSGENVYAGTYNASWHGEGTSYDLPRLSYNDANQNWTRVSSFYVEDGSYLRCKQLQIGYTLPKKWTKKISLRLSFSAQNPFTITGYSGMDPEAAALGTEGKVTESGIDWAGYPNPRTYLFGINMNF
;
A
#
# COMPACT_ATOMS: atom_id res chain seq x y z
N MET A 1 -1.37 -22.47 -53.42
CA MET A 1 -1.48 -21.12 -52.80
C MET A 1 -1.19 -19.92 -53.71
N LYS A 2 -0.99 -20.04 -54.99
CA LYS A 2 -0.75 -18.95 -55.97
C LYS A 2 -1.94 -18.63 -56.90
N ARG A 3 -3.10 -19.27 -56.72
CA ARG A 3 -4.31 -19.07 -57.55
C ARG A 3 -5.45 -18.32 -56.86
N TYR A 4 -5.31 -18.04 -55.53
CA TYR A 4 -6.33 -17.29 -54.79
C TYR A 4 -5.96 -15.83 -54.54
N LEU A 5 -4.70 -15.45 -54.85
CA LEU A 5 -4.22 -14.06 -54.75
C LEU A 5 -4.60 -13.22 -55.99
N PHE A 6 -4.97 -13.83 -57.12
CA PHE A 6 -5.36 -13.14 -58.34
C PHE A 6 -6.86 -12.80 -58.39
N LEU A 7 -7.69 -13.44 -57.59
CA LEU A 7 -9.14 -13.16 -57.51
C LEU A 7 -9.44 -12.06 -56.49
N LEU A 8 -8.53 -11.69 -55.60
CA LEU A 8 -8.69 -10.58 -54.64
C LEU A 8 -8.26 -9.21 -55.23
N LEU A 9 -7.48 -9.22 -56.31
CA LEU A 9 -7.02 -8.00 -57.00
C LEU A 9 -7.95 -7.53 -58.13
N SER A 10 -8.91 -8.36 -58.55
CA SER A 10 -9.85 -7.98 -59.63
C SER A 10 -11.16 -7.37 -59.13
N PHE A 11 -11.39 -7.28 -57.79
CA PHE A 11 -12.56 -6.60 -57.22
C PHE A 11 -12.33 -5.13 -56.86
N PHE A 12 -11.11 -4.59 -57.06
CA PHE A 12 -10.76 -3.22 -56.75
C PHE A 12 -10.72 -2.24 -57.94
N ALA A 13 -11.19 -2.67 -59.12
CA ALA A 13 -11.06 -1.87 -60.33
C ALA A 13 -12.39 -1.47 -61.02
N LEU A 14 -13.46 -1.24 -60.27
CA LEU A 14 -14.70 -0.67 -60.84
C LEU A 14 -15.42 0.21 -59.81
N ASN A 15 -14.93 1.40 -59.55
CA ASN A 15 -15.74 2.57 -59.17
C ASN A 15 -14.97 3.85 -59.41
N LEU A 16 -14.96 4.27 -60.67
CA LEU A 16 -14.63 5.63 -61.08
C LEU A 16 -15.93 6.26 -61.57
N TYR A 17 -16.23 7.40 -61.01
CA TYR A 17 -17.11 8.51 -61.42
C TYR A 17 -18.24 8.83 -60.45
N ALA A 18 -17.92 9.77 -59.55
CA ALA A 18 -18.77 10.89 -59.20
C ALA A 18 -17.91 12.00 -58.61
N GLN A 19 -17.68 13.05 -59.37
CA GLN A 19 -17.02 14.29 -58.93
C GLN A 19 -17.97 15.02 -57.95
N GLN A 20 -17.80 14.78 -56.67
CA GLN A 20 -18.35 15.63 -55.59
C GLN A 20 -17.15 16.21 -54.81
N GLY A 21 -17.24 17.49 -54.44
CA GLY A 21 -16.12 18.26 -53.93
C GLY A 21 -15.54 17.68 -52.66
N ASN A 22 -14.24 17.52 -52.68
CA ASN A 22 -13.48 17.21 -51.47
C ASN A 22 -13.27 18.51 -50.67
N LEU A 23 -13.61 18.49 -49.38
CA LEU A 23 -13.31 19.57 -48.47
C LEU A 23 -12.01 19.21 -47.73
N THR A 24 -11.02 20.08 -47.84
CA THR A 24 -9.71 19.91 -47.18
C THR A 24 -9.47 21.05 -46.18
N GLY A 25 -8.52 20.92 -45.30
CA GLY A 25 -8.09 22.01 -44.43
C GLY A 25 -7.15 21.56 -43.37
N THR A 26 -6.71 22.52 -42.57
CA THR A 26 -5.85 22.30 -41.43
C THR A 26 -6.54 22.75 -40.14
N ALA A 27 -6.34 22.01 -39.08
CA ALA A 27 -6.77 22.39 -37.72
C ALA A 27 -5.55 22.60 -36.85
N ILE A 28 -5.50 23.74 -36.17
CA ILE A 28 -4.43 24.09 -35.24
C ILE A 28 -5.03 24.53 -33.92
N ALA A 29 -4.31 24.33 -32.80
CA ALA A 29 -4.70 24.82 -31.49
C ALA A 29 -4.44 26.35 -31.39
N ALA A 30 -5.33 27.07 -30.72
CA ALA A 30 -5.17 28.52 -30.50
C ALA A 30 -4.01 28.84 -29.53
N SER A 31 -3.73 27.93 -28.60
CA SER A 31 -2.78 28.11 -27.50
C SER A 31 -1.32 28.10 -27.95
N ASP A 32 -0.94 27.19 -28.85
CA ASP A 32 0.45 26.96 -29.27
C ASP A 32 0.65 26.98 -30.81
N LYS A 33 -0.44 27.08 -31.55
CA LYS A 33 -0.51 27.00 -33.02
C LYS A 33 0.03 25.68 -33.58
N GLU A 34 0.12 24.64 -32.73
CA GLU A 34 0.51 23.30 -33.16
C GLU A 34 -0.63 22.61 -33.93
N PRO A 35 -0.30 21.74 -34.92
CA PRO A 35 -1.30 20.94 -35.63
C PRO A 35 -2.10 20.06 -34.66
N MET A 36 -3.40 20.05 -34.81
CA MET A 36 -4.28 19.18 -33.98
C MET A 36 -4.41 17.80 -34.59
N ILE A 37 -3.75 16.84 -34.01
CA ILE A 37 -3.73 15.43 -34.45
C ILE A 37 -4.93 14.69 -33.90
N GLY A 38 -5.68 13.97 -34.74
CA GLY A 38 -6.82 13.17 -34.32
C GLY A 38 -8.09 13.98 -33.97
N LEU A 39 -8.14 15.27 -34.34
CA LEU A 39 -9.36 16.07 -34.23
C LEU A 39 -10.45 15.46 -35.11
N THR A 40 -11.62 15.24 -34.59
CA THR A 40 -12.78 14.73 -35.31
C THR A 40 -13.38 15.87 -36.19
N VAL A 41 -13.54 15.60 -37.45
CA VAL A 41 -14.14 16.50 -38.45
C VAL A 41 -15.36 15.77 -39.05
N LEU A 42 -16.58 16.25 -38.72
CA LEU A 42 -17.82 15.55 -39.06
C LEU A 42 -18.79 16.48 -39.77
N VAL A 43 -19.47 15.99 -40.79
CA VAL A 43 -20.61 16.72 -41.41
C VAL A 43 -21.80 16.59 -40.44
N LYS A 44 -22.31 17.73 -39.96
CA LYS A 44 -23.40 17.79 -38.96
C LYS A 44 -24.63 17.02 -39.41
N GLY A 45 -25.12 16.10 -38.55
CA GLY A 45 -26.31 15.31 -38.79
C GLY A 45 -26.11 14.09 -39.70
N THR A 46 -24.85 13.75 -40.06
CA THR A 46 -24.51 12.57 -40.86
C THR A 46 -23.45 11.71 -40.19
N THR A 47 -23.13 10.57 -40.79
CA THR A 47 -21.98 9.74 -40.41
C THR A 47 -20.74 10.02 -41.26
N ASN A 48 -20.76 11.01 -42.13
CA ASN A 48 -19.62 11.37 -42.94
C ASN A 48 -18.64 12.21 -42.15
N GLY A 49 -17.50 11.63 -41.79
CA GLY A 49 -16.48 12.26 -40.94
C GLY A 49 -15.08 11.68 -41.20
N THR A 50 -14.10 12.42 -40.75
CA THR A 50 -12.67 12.05 -40.80
C THR A 50 -11.99 12.53 -39.50
N VAL A 51 -10.73 12.18 -39.33
CA VAL A 51 -9.87 12.77 -38.32
C VAL A 51 -8.67 13.44 -38.95
N THR A 52 -8.12 14.45 -38.29
CA THR A 52 -6.92 15.12 -38.78
C THR A 52 -5.69 14.22 -38.65
N ASP A 53 -4.77 14.33 -39.59
CA ASP A 53 -3.49 13.63 -39.61
C ASP A 53 -2.45 14.25 -38.66
N LEU A 54 -1.19 13.79 -38.74
CA LEU A 54 -0.08 14.26 -37.90
C LEU A 54 0.30 15.72 -38.11
N ASP A 55 -0.05 16.29 -39.27
CA ASP A 55 0.18 17.69 -39.61
C ASP A 55 -1.09 18.55 -39.45
N GLY A 56 -2.14 17.98 -38.79
CA GLY A 56 -3.42 18.62 -38.56
C GLY A 56 -4.29 18.75 -39.80
N ASN A 57 -3.91 18.14 -40.93
CA ASN A 57 -4.66 18.19 -42.18
C ASN A 57 -5.81 17.18 -42.16
N TYR A 58 -6.91 17.54 -42.81
CA TYR A 58 -8.03 16.62 -42.99
C TYR A 58 -8.55 16.70 -44.43
N THR A 59 -9.17 15.62 -44.90
CA THR A 59 -9.88 15.52 -46.14
C THR A 59 -11.21 14.83 -45.90
N LEU A 60 -12.31 15.52 -46.19
CA LEU A 60 -13.66 15.01 -46.19
C LEU A 60 -14.15 14.92 -47.64
N THR A 61 -14.57 13.76 -48.08
CA THR A 61 -15.17 13.52 -49.41
C THR A 61 -16.69 13.62 -49.33
N ASN A 62 -17.32 13.94 -50.46
CA ASN A 62 -18.79 14.00 -50.58
C ASN A 62 -19.47 14.99 -49.60
N VAL A 63 -18.93 16.20 -49.47
CA VAL A 63 -19.48 17.24 -48.60
C VAL A 63 -20.44 18.13 -49.37
N PRO A 64 -21.71 18.29 -48.96
CA PRO A 64 -22.67 19.23 -49.53
C PRO A 64 -22.18 20.68 -49.40
N LYS A 65 -22.47 21.52 -50.39
CA LYS A 65 -21.99 22.93 -50.43
C LYS A 65 -22.56 23.80 -49.29
N ASP A 66 -23.68 23.45 -48.73
CA ASP A 66 -24.41 24.12 -47.65
C ASP A 66 -24.24 23.41 -46.29
N ALA A 67 -23.41 22.39 -46.22
CA ALA A 67 -23.18 21.61 -45.00
C ALA A 67 -22.52 22.47 -43.91
N THR A 68 -22.76 22.06 -42.65
CA THR A 68 -22.02 22.54 -41.48
C THR A 68 -21.07 21.46 -41.05
N ILE A 69 -19.80 21.78 -40.89
CA ILE A 69 -18.75 20.88 -40.36
C ILE A 69 -18.60 21.11 -38.87
N VAL A 70 -18.60 20.04 -38.12
CA VAL A 70 -18.34 20.04 -36.70
C VAL A 70 -16.91 19.59 -36.46
N PHE A 71 -16.12 20.42 -35.82
CA PHE A 71 -14.76 20.14 -35.37
C PHE A 71 -14.80 19.89 -33.88
N SER A 72 -14.40 18.72 -33.44
CA SER A 72 -14.42 18.37 -32.01
C SER A 72 -13.21 17.55 -31.60
N MET A 73 -12.65 17.90 -30.46
CA MET A 73 -11.57 17.18 -29.82
C MET A 73 -11.68 17.38 -28.31
N ILE A 74 -11.35 16.35 -27.55
CA ILE A 74 -11.35 16.43 -26.08
C ILE A 74 -10.35 17.49 -25.62
N GLY A 75 -10.79 18.44 -24.80
CA GLY A 75 -9.97 19.57 -24.31
C GLY A 75 -10.13 20.84 -25.12
N TYR A 76 -10.92 20.84 -26.19
CA TYR A 76 -11.14 22.02 -27.05
C TYR A 76 -12.63 22.29 -27.24
N LYS A 77 -12.99 23.57 -27.37
CA LYS A 77 -14.38 23.98 -27.67
C LYS A 77 -14.78 23.44 -29.03
N THR A 78 -15.89 22.70 -29.11
CA THR A 78 -16.45 22.25 -30.37
C THR A 78 -16.81 23.45 -31.22
N GLN A 79 -16.32 23.49 -32.46
CA GLN A 79 -16.62 24.54 -33.45
C GLN A 79 -17.47 24.03 -34.59
N GLU A 80 -18.45 24.80 -34.99
CA GLU A 80 -19.32 24.54 -36.14
C GLU A 80 -19.04 25.58 -37.22
N VAL A 81 -18.61 25.12 -38.40
CA VAL A 81 -18.26 26.00 -39.53
C VAL A 81 -19.11 25.62 -40.74
N LYS A 82 -19.82 26.59 -41.34
CA LYS A 82 -20.56 26.38 -42.56
C LYS A 82 -19.61 26.34 -43.76
N VAL A 83 -19.78 25.35 -44.63
CA VAL A 83 -18.96 25.15 -45.83
C VAL A 83 -19.10 26.31 -46.84
N ASN A 84 -20.31 26.79 -47.04
CA ASN A 84 -20.61 27.92 -47.94
C ASN A 84 -19.90 27.83 -49.32
N GLY A 85 -19.81 26.60 -49.87
CA GLY A 85 -19.18 26.37 -51.16
C GLY A 85 -17.64 26.44 -51.16
N LYS A 86 -16.98 26.54 -50.01
CA LYS A 86 -15.50 26.52 -49.92
C LYS A 86 -14.98 25.09 -50.02
N ASN A 87 -13.87 24.91 -50.70
CA ASN A 87 -13.16 23.62 -50.80
C ASN A 87 -12.04 23.46 -49.73
N VAL A 88 -11.69 24.55 -49.04
CA VAL A 88 -10.68 24.55 -47.98
C VAL A 88 -11.23 25.32 -46.79
N ILE A 89 -11.21 24.72 -45.62
CA ILE A 89 -11.58 25.34 -44.35
C ILE A 89 -10.48 25.04 -43.33
N ASN A 90 -9.77 26.08 -42.90
CA ASN A 90 -8.81 25.97 -41.81
C ASN A 90 -9.49 26.41 -40.50
N VAL A 91 -9.27 25.70 -39.39
CA VAL A 91 -9.86 26.00 -38.11
C VAL A 91 -8.79 26.18 -37.03
N VAL A 92 -9.03 27.16 -36.16
CA VAL A 92 -8.22 27.36 -34.94
C VAL A 92 -9.11 27.00 -33.78
N MET A 93 -8.77 25.92 -33.08
CA MET A 93 -9.54 25.40 -31.95
C MET A 93 -9.13 26.10 -30.66
N GLU A 94 -10.07 26.69 -29.97
CA GLU A 94 -9.84 27.26 -28.64
C GLU A 94 -9.88 26.19 -27.57
N ASP A 95 -8.96 26.28 -26.62
CA ASP A 95 -8.99 25.40 -25.45
C ASP A 95 -10.35 25.54 -24.72
N ASP A 96 -10.96 24.43 -24.41
CA ASP A 96 -12.14 24.41 -23.56
C ASP A 96 -11.70 24.51 -22.10
N THR A 97 -11.66 25.75 -21.58
CA THR A 97 -11.35 26.02 -20.17
C THR A 97 -12.49 25.65 -19.21
N GLN A 98 -13.65 25.23 -19.72
CA GLN A 98 -14.61 24.49 -18.91
C GLN A 98 -13.99 23.11 -18.68
N ALA A 99 -13.65 22.82 -17.42
CA ALA A 99 -13.23 21.48 -17.01
C ALA A 99 -14.22 20.48 -17.61
N LEU A 100 -13.73 19.65 -18.55
CA LEU A 100 -14.49 18.53 -19.06
C LEU A 100 -15.17 17.86 -17.90
N ASP A 101 -16.44 17.52 -18.03
CA ASP A 101 -17.17 16.70 -17.09
C ASP A 101 -16.39 15.40 -16.86
N GLU A 102 -15.44 15.44 -15.93
CA GLU A 102 -14.61 14.30 -15.57
C GLU A 102 -15.56 13.20 -15.08
N VAL A 103 -15.59 12.09 -15.81
CA VAL A 103 -16.42 10.94 -15.49
C VAL A 103 -15.69 10.07 -14.48
N VAL A 104 -16.33 9.83 -13.34
CA VAL A 104 -15.80 9.02 -12.25
C VAL A 104 -16.61 7.72 -12.19
N VAL A 105 -15.93 6.59 -12.04
CA VAL A 105 -16.59 5.30 -11.83
C VAL A 105 -17.00 5.19 -10.37
N ILE A 106 -18.26 4.96 -10.09
CA ILE A 106 -18.79 4.71 -8.75
C ILE A 106 -19.52 3.38 -8.74
N GLY A 107 -18.91 2.42 -8.07
CA GLY A 107 -19.49 1.08 -8.02
C GLY A 107 -19.65 0.49 -9.41
N TYR A 108 -20.87 0.13 -9.75
CA TYR A 108 -21.18 -0.51 -11.03
C TYR A 108 -21.66 0.48 -12.10
N GLY A 109 -21.35 1.78 -11.97
CA GLY A 109 -21.74 2.83 -12.92
C GLY A 109 -20.74 3.97 -12.98
N ALA A 110 -20.81 4.75 -14.06
CA ALA A 110 -20.01 5.95 -14.25
C ALA A 110 -20.90 7.20 -14.12
N VAL A 111 -20.43 8.22 -13.42
CA VAL A 111 -21.14 9.49 -13.21
C VAL A 111 -20.19 10.66 -13.40
N LYS A 112 -20.73 11.84 -13.68
CA LYS A 112 -19.92 13.05 -13.74
C LYS A 112 -19.39 13.39 -12.34
N LYS A 113 -18.16 13.84 -12.25
CA LYS A 113 -17.51 14.26 -10.99
C LYS A 113 -18.34 15.33 -10.25
N ASN A 114 -18.95 16.23 -11.00
CA ASN A 114 -19.82 17.27 -10.44
C ASN A 114 -21.09 16.74 -9.77
N ASP A 115 -21.58 15.56 -10.19
CA ASP A 115 -22.78 14.92 -9.64
C ASP A 115 -22.51 14.12 -8.36
N LEU A 116 -21.24 14.02 -7.93
CA LEU A 116 -20.87 13.31 -6.72
C LEU A 116 -21.38 14.03 -5.47
N THR A 117 -22.03 13.30 -4.59
CA THR A 117 -22.52 13.77 -3.28
C THR A 117 -21.65 13.28 -2.12
N SER A 118 -20.61 12.50 -2.42
CA SER A 118 -19.73 11.78 -1.48
C SER A 118 -18.26 12.16 -1.68
N SER A 119 -17.43 11.86 -0.69
CA SER A 119 -15.98 12.12 -0.70
C SER A 119 -15.25 11.09 -1.55
N ILE A 120 -14.86 11.48 -2.76
CA ILE A 120 -14.10 10.64 -3.69
C ILE A 120 -12.88 11.41 -4.19
N SER A 121 -11.70 10.82 -4.02
CA SER A 121 -10.48 11.34 -4.61
C SER A 121 -10.08 10.48 -5.81
N ALA A 122 -9.73 11.10 -6.92
CA ALA A 122 -9.34 10.42 -8.16
C ALA A 122 -7.95 10.87 -8.63
N ILE A 123 -7.14 9.92 -9.10
CA ILE A 123 -5.85 10.18 -9.73
C ILE A 123 -5.82 9.50 -11.10
N LYS A 124 -5.34 10.21 -12.11
CA LYS A 124 -5.17 9.67 -13.47
C LYS A 124 -3.94 8.78 -13.57
N GLY A 125 -4.00 7.76 -14.42
CA GLY A 125 -2.91 6.82 -14.63
C GLY A 125 -1.59 7.47 -15.09
N ASP A 126 -1.65 8.58 -15.83
CA ASP A 126 -0.44 9.29 -16.28
C ASP A 126 0.35 9.93 -15.13
N GLU A 127 -0.30 10.25 -14.01
CA GLU A 127 0.38 10.70 -12.78
C GLU A 127 0.99 9.55 -12.01
N LEU A 128 0.40 8.36 -12.11
CA LEU A 128 0.91 7.15 -11.45
C LEU A 128 2.18 6.62 -12.13
N LYS A 129 2.26 6.70 -13.47
CA LYS A 129 3.42 6.25 -14.26
C LYS A 129 4.71 7.01 -13.97
N LYS A 130 4.64 8.19 -13.37
CA LYS A 130 5.81 8.98 -12.99
C LYS A 130 6.62 8.34 -11.88
N LEU A 131 6.00 7.50 -11.04
CA LEU A 131 6.65 6.70 -10.01
C LEU A 131 6.80 5.26 -10.49
N THR A 132 8.01 4.82 -10.76
CA THR A 132 8.29 3.43 -11.09
C THR A 132 8.51 2.65 -9.79
N GLY A 133 7.64 1.70 -9.49
CA GLY A 133 7.73 0.86 -8.30
C GLY A 133 6.92 -0.42 -8.46
N GLY A 134 7.16 -1.40 -7.63
CA GLY A 134 6.46 -2.69 -7.67
C GLY A 134 4.96 -2.61 -7.36
N ASN A 135 4.52 -1.57 -6.62
CA ASN A 135 3.13 -1.39 -6.21
C ASN A 135 2.61 0.01 -6.53
N ALA A 136 1.45 0.09 -7.21
CA ALA A 136 0.82 1.34 -7.61
C ALA A 136 0.39 2.24 -6.42
N MET A 137 0.16 1.65 -5.23
CA MET A 137 -0.23 2.42 -4.05
C MET A 137 0.85 3.36 -3.55
N ASN A 138 2.13 3.02 -3.72
CA ASN A 138 3.24 3.92 -3.36
C ASN A 138 3.17 5.25 -4.14
N ALA A 139 2.60 5.23 -5.35
CA ALA A 139 2.42 6.44 -6.16
C ALA A 139 1.33 7.38 -5.64
N LEU A 140 0.46 6.93 -4.74
CA LEU A 140 -0.61 7.73 -4.15
C LEU A 140 -0.19 8.48 -2.88
N GLN A 141 0.91 8.08 -2.25
CA GLN A 141 1.37 8.67 -0.98
C GLN A 141 1.59 10.18 -1.11
N GLY A 142 0.93 10.97 -0.25
CA GLY A 142 0.96 12.43 -0.27
C GLY A 142 0.14 13.11 -1.36
N LYS A 143 -0.47 12.35 -2.30
CA LYS A 143 -1.32 12.90 -3.36
C LYS A 143 -2.81 12.91 -3.01
N ILE A 144 -3.22 12.08 -2.07
CA ILE A 144 -4.59 11.99 -1.60
C ILE A 144 -4.63 12.28 -0.11
N ASN A 145 -5.44 13.24 0.30
CA ASN A 145 -5.70 13.52 1.71
C ASN A 145 -6.49 12.39 2.38
N GLY A 146 -6.30 12.20 3.69
CA GLY A 146 -6.97 11.15 4.48
C GLY A 146 -6.54 9.72 4.15
N VAL A 147 -5.48 9.53 3.35
CA VAL A 147 -4.90 8.22 3.02
C VAL A 147 -3.47 8.15 3.51
N GLN A 148 -3.25 7.37 4.55
CA GLN A 148 -1.91 7.05 5.06
C GLN A 148 -1.39 5.82 4.34
N ILE A 149 -0.21 5.93 3.71
CA ILE A 149 0.48 4.84 3.03
C ILE A 149 1.86 4.73 3.67
N THR A 150 2.21 3.55 4.16
CA THR A 150 3.41 3.36 4.98
C THR A 150 4.16 2.10 4.58
N GLY A 151 5.47 2.20 4.44
CA GLY A 151 6.36 1.04 4.25
C GLY A 151 6.37 0.48 2.84
N GLY A 152 6.79 -0.79 2.71
CA GLY A 152 6.90 -1.48 1.43
C GLY A 152 8.22 -1.23 0.69
N GLY A 153 9.34 -1.05 1.41
CA GLY A 153 10.66 -0.81 0.81
C GLY A 153 11.35 -2.05 0.23
N GLY A 154 11.03 -3.23 0.72
CA GLY A 154 11.63 -4.50 0.28
C GLY A 154 11.05 -5.02 -1.04
N PRO A 155 11.77 -5.96 -1.73
CA PRO A 155 11.28 -6.59 -2.95
C PRO A 155 9.93 -7.28 -2.74
N GLY A 156 8.96 -7.02 -3.64
CA GLY A 156 7.63 -7.64 -3.61
C GLY A 156 6.73 -7.26 -2.43
N THR A 157 7.18 -6.39 -1.50
CA THR A 157 6.38 -5.97 -0.35
C THR A 157 5.25 -5.01 -0.75
N SER A 158 4.10 -5.14 -0.09
CA SER A 158 2.98 -4.21 -0.24
C SER A 158 3.03 -3.15 0.86
N PRO A 159 2.79 -1.87 0.54
CA PRO A 159 2.63 -0.87 1.58
C PRO A 159 1.32 -1.10 2.34
N ARG A 160 1.31 -0.75 3.61
CA ARG A 160 0.10 -0.66 4.41
C ARG A 160 -0.68 0.60 4.05
N VAL A 161 -1.98 0.47 3.89
CA VAL A 161 -2.86 1.58 3.51
C VAL A 161 -3.98 1.74 4.52
N ILE A 162 -4.11 2.91 5.10
CA ILE A 162 -5.18 3.26 6.04
C ILE A 162 -5.94 4.46 5.49
N ILE A 163 -7.29 4.33 5.38
CA ILE A 163 -8.17 5.38 4.87
C ILE A 163 -9.02 5.94 6.03
N ARG A 164 -8.85 7.24 6.35
CA ARG A 164 -9.58 7.94 7.43
C ARG A 164 -9.46 7.25 8.78
N GLY A 165 -8.23 6.78 9.10
CA GLY A 165 -7.91 6.16 10.37
C GLY A 165 -8.37 4.72 10.51
N VAL A 166 -8.26 4.21 11.72
CA VAL A 166 -8.53 2.82 12.10
C VAL A 166 -9.92 2.72 12.69
N SER A 167 -10.79 1.96 12.04
CA SER A 167 -12.17 1.73 12.50
C SER A 167 -12.36 0.37 13.17
N THR A 168 -11.40 -0.54 13.01
CA THR A 168 -11.45 -1.89 13.60
C THR A 168 -10.02 -2.41 13.83
N VAL A 169 -9.84 -3.29 14.80
CA VAL A 169 -8.58 -4.00 15.02
C VAL A 169 -8.43 -5.25 14.13
N ASN A 170 -9.50 -5.65 13.43
CA ASN A 170 -9.57 -6.86 12.61
C ASN A 170 -9.17 -6.59 11.14
N GLY A 171 -8.04 -5.93 10.92
CA GLY A 171 -7.55 -5.55 9.60
C GLY A 171 -8.05 -4.16 9.17
N SER A 172 -7.14 -3.30 8.78
CA SER A 172 -7.39 -1.91 8.40
C SER A 172 -7.22 -1.65 6.90
N ASP A 173 -6.82 -2.65 6.11
CA ASP A 173 -6.56 -2.49 4.69
C ASP A 173 -7.85 -2.26 3.90
N PRO A 174 -7.82 -1.37 2.89
CA PRO A 174 -8.98 -1.13 2.03
C PRO A 174 -9.22 -2.30 1.08
N LEU A 175 -10.45 -2.37 0.56
CA LEU A 175 -10.79 -3.25 -0.54
C LEU A 175 -10.29 -2.67 -1.87
N TYR A 176 -9.53 -3.47 -2.65
CA TYR A 176 -9.21 -3.12 -4.03
C TYR A 176 -10.21 -3.76 -4.99
N VAL A 177 -10.65 -2.96 -5.95
CA VAL A 177 -11.59 -3.39 -7.01
C VAL A 177 -10.99 -3.02 -8.37
N VAL A 178 -10.71 -4.01 -9.21
CA VAL A 178 -10.14 -3.83 -10.55
C VAL A 178 -11.22 -4.12 -11.59
N ASP A 179 -11.59 -3.13 -12.39
CA ASP A 179 -12.64 -3.20 -13.43
C ASP A 179 -13.96 -3.83 -12.94
N GLY A 180 -14.32 -3.53 -11.68
CA GLY A 180 -15.52 -4.04 -11.02
C GLY A 180 -15.36 -5.38 -10.31
N MET A 181 -14.19 -6.04 -10.41
CA MET A 181 -13.87 -7.26 -9.67
C MET A 181 -13.17 -6.93 -8.34
N PRO A 182 -13.72 -7.31 -7.18
CA PRO A 182 -13.02 -7.24 -5.90
C PRO A 182 -11.84 -8.23 -5.87
N VAL A 183 -10.61 -7.73 -5.68
CA VAL A 183 -9.37 -8.55 -5.71
C VAL A 183 -8.70 -8.72 -4.33
N GLY A 184 -9.34 -8.25 -3.26
CA GLY A 184 -8.80 -8.33 -1.89
C GLY A 184 -7.97 -7.12 -1.50
N THR A 185 -6.90 -7.32 -0.74
CA THR A 185 -6.08 -6.26 -0.10
C THR A 185 -4.72 -6.04 -0.77
N ASN A 186 -4.41 -6.74 -1.87
CA ASN A 186 -3.13 -6.66 -2.56
C ASN A 186 -3.30 -6.51 -4.07
N ILE A 187 -2.58 -5.55 -4.67
CA ILE A 187 -2.55 -5.27 -6.10
C ILE A 187 -1.14 -5.31 -6.71
N ASN A 188 -0.17 -5.97 -6.07
CA ASN A 188 1.20 -6.10 -6.61
C ASN A 188 1.23 -6.69 -8.01
N PHE A 189 0.24 -7.53 -8.35
CA PHE A 189 0.12 -8.14 -9.66
C PHE A 189 -0.19 -7.15 -10.79
N LEU A 190 -0.75 -5.97 -10.49
CA LEU A 190 -1.15 -5.01 -11.50
C LEU A 190 0.04 -4.14 -11.91
N ASP A 191 0.23 -3.97 -13.22
CA ASP A 191 1.21 -3.02 -13.73
C ASP A 191 0.65 -1.60 -13.71
N GLN A 192 1.45 -0.63 -13.27
CA GLN A 192 1.03 0.79 -13.22
C GLN A 192 0.70 1.35 -14.61
N ASN A 193 1.32 0.82 -15.67
CA ASN A 193 1.05 1.22 -17.04
C ASN A 193 -0.32 0.77 -17.54
N ASP A 194 -0.93 -0.23 -16.90
CA ASP A 194 -2.29 -0.69 -17.19
C ASP A 194 -3.37 0.23 -16.65
N ILE A 195 -3.05 1.07 -15.68
CA ILE A 195 -4.03 1.87 -14.96
C ILE A 195 -4.41 3.11 -15.79
N GLU A 196 -5.71 3.31 -16.02
CA GLU A 196 -6.29 4.55 -16.56
C GLU A 196 -6.58 5.56 -15.45
N SER A 197 -7.14 5.08 -14.31
CA SER A 197 -7.41 5.90 -13.13
C SER A 197 -7.53 5.06 -11.87
N MET A 198 -7.19 5.67 -10.74
CA MET A 198 -7.47 5.14 -9.39
C MET A 198 -8.36 6.12 -8.64
N GLN A 199 -9.37 5.59 -7.93
CA GLN A 199 -10.32 6.37 -7.16
C GLN A 199 -10.40 5.79 -5.77
N VAL A 200 -10.34 6.64 -4.75
CA VAL A 200 -10.46 6.23 -3.36
C VAL A 200 -11.81 6.69 -2.81
N LEU A 201 -12.66 5.72 -2.48
CA LEU A 201 -13.95 5.93 -1.81
C LEU A 201 -13.67 5.94 -0.30
N LYS A 202 -13.73 7.13 0.31
CA LYS A 202 -13.29 7.33 1.68
C LYS A 202 -14.43 7.24 2.69
N ASP A 203 -15.66 7.48 2.28
CA ASP A 203 -16.85 7.49 3.13
C ASP A 203 -17.78 6.29 2.88
N ALA A 204 -18.60 5.96 3.87
CA ALA A 204 -19.55 4.85 3.77
C ALA A 204 -20.64 5.11 2.73
N SER A 205 -20.98 6.35 2.37
CA SER A 205 -22.02 6.63 1.37
C SER A 205 -21.58 6.25 -0.03
N ALA A 206 -20.27 6.40 -0.34
CA ALA A 206 -19.66 5.93 -1.56
C ALA A 206 -19.35 4.42 -1.52
N ALA A 207 -18.85 3.92 -0.37
CA ALA A 207 -18.39 2.55 -0.21
C ALA A 207 -19.52 1.53 0.02
N ALA A 208 -20.74 1.97 0.44
CA ALA A 208 -21.86 1.09 0.75
C ALA A 208 -22.26 0.15 -0.39
N ILE A 209 -22.01 0.55 -1.64
CA ILE A 209 -22.30 -0.30 -2.80
C ILE A 209 -21.42 -1.57 -2.85
N TYR A 210 -20.24 -1.54 -2.18
CA TYR A 210 -19.33 -2.67 -1.99
C TYR A 210 -19.58 -3.41 -0.67
N GLY A 211 -20.53 -2.90 0.15
CA GLY A 211 -21.04 -3.55 1.36
C GLY A 211 -19.99 -3.85 2.41
N THR A 212 -20.01 -5.07 2.90
CA THR A 212 -19.22 -5.55 4.04
C THR A 212 -17.71 -5.52 3.83
N ARG A 213 -17.25 -5.42 2.62
CA ARG A 213 -15.81 -5.32 2.29
C ARG A 213 -15.32 -3.88 2.22
N GLY A 214 -16.26 -2.89 2.23
CA GLY A 214 -15.94 -1.46 2.12
C GLY A 214 -15.73 -0.72 3.44
N SER A 215 -15.75 -1.39 4.60
CA SER A 215 -15.66 -0.76 5.93
C SER A 215 -14.39 0.08 6.13
N ASN A 216 -13.27 -0.34 5.55
CA ASN A 216 -11.99 0.36 5.62
C ASN A 216 -11.75 1.30 4.42
N GLY A 217 -12.78 1.55 3.60
CA GLY A 217 -12.67 2.26 2.34
C GLY A 217 -12.43 1.33 1.15
N VAL A 218 -12.59 1.88 -0.06
CA VAL A 218 -12.46 1.12 -1.31
C VAL A 218 -11.56 1.87 -2.28
N VAL A 219 -10.63 1.18 -2.91
CA VAL A 219 -9.79 1.70 -3.98
C VAL A 219 -10.25 1.09 -5.30
N LEU A 220 -10.89 1.90 -6.13
CA LEU A 220 -11.34 1.51 -7.46
C LEU A 220 -10.23 1.74 -8.46
N ILE A 221 -9.91 0.74 -9.23
CA ILE A 221 -8.90 0.78 -10.27
C ILE A 221 -9.56 0.50 -11.60
N THR A 222 -9.53 1.49 -12.48
CA THR A 222 -9.98 1.35 -13.86
C THR A 222 -8.75 1.16 -14.73
N THR A 223 -8.75 0.10 -15.52
CA THR A 223 -7.63 -0.18 -16.41
C THR A 223 -7.89 0.37 -17.81
N LYS A 224 -6.83 0.59 -18.59
CA LYS A 224 -6.89 1.10 -19.94
C LYS A 224 -7.63 0.17 -20.89
N LYS A 225 -8.55 0.72 -21.67
CA LYS A 225 -9.32 0.02 -22.68
C LYS A 225 -9.01 0.55 -24.08
N GLY A 226 -9.31 -0.24 -25.10
CA GLY A 226 -9.20 0.19 -26.48
C GLY A 226 -10.08 1.41 -26.77
N LYS A 227 -9.59 2.30 -27.61
CA LYS A 227 -10.33 3.46 -28.12
C LYS A 227 -10.48 3.33 -29.63
N LYS A 228 -11.57 3.88 -30.18
CA LYS A 228 -11.75 3.92 -31.64
C LYS A 228 -10.61 4.69 -32.28
N GLY A 229 -10.07 4.18 -33.35
CA GLY A 229 -8.98 4.79 -34.10
C GLY A 229 -7.94 3.78 -34.58
N ALA A 230 -6.91 4.27 -35.24
CA ALA A 230 -5.76 3.45 -35.66
C ALA A 230 -5.06 2.84 -34.44
N THR A 231 -4.47 1.68 -34.63
CA THR A 231 -3.70 1.01 -33.57
C THR A 231 -2.51 1.87 -33.17
N GLN A 232 -2.38 2.15 -31.91
CA GLN A 232 -1.24 2.83 -31.31
C GLN A 232 -0.38 1.80 -30.57
N PHE A 233 0.92 1.94 -30.69
CA PHE A 233 1.89 1.13 -30.00
C PHE A 233 2.67 2.00 -29.03
N GLY A 234 2.95 1.46 -27.85
CA GLY A 234 3.77 2.12 -26.85
C GLY A 234 4.81 1.16 -26.29
N PHE A 235 5.98 1.69 -26.04
CA PHE A 235 7.04 0.99 -25.31
C PHE A 235 7.56 1.90 -24.22
N SER A 236 7.67 1.39 -23.00
CA SER A 236 8.34 2.06 -21.89
C SER A 236 9.34 1.14 -21.23
N ALA A 237 10.50 1.69 -20.92
CA ALA A 237 11.54 1.00 -20.18
C ALA A 237 12.07 1.93 -19.11
N SER A 238 12.33 1.40 -17.92
CA SER A 238 13.08 2.09 -16.87
C SER A 238 14.01 1.10 -16.19
N ALA A 239 15.22 1.56 -15.89
CA ALA A 239 16.21 0.79 -15.16
C ALA A 239 17.02 1.72 -14.26
N GLY A 240 17.49 1.19 -13.15
CA GLY A 240 18.26 1.96 -12.19
C GLY A 240 18.69 1.12 -11.00
N PHE A 241 19.04 1.80 -9.94
CA PHE A 241 19.57 1.15 -8.75
C PHE A 241 18.98 1.75 -7.48
N GLN A 242 18.97 0.93 -6.45
CA GLN A 242 18.55 1.24 -5.10
C GLN A 242 19.73 1.21 -4.15
N THR A 243 19.71 2.07 -3.14
CA THR A 243 20.73 2.12 -2.08
C THR A 243 20.08 2.36 -0.72
N LEU A 244 20.69 1.82 0.35
CA LEU A 244 20.33 2.16 1.72
C LEU A 244 21.40 3.06 2.35
N LYS A 245 21.00 3.87 3.33
CA LYS A 245 21.96 4.60 4.16
C LYS A 245 22.60 3.61 5.12
N LYS A 246 23.93 3.48 5.05
CA LYS A 246 24.71 2.67 5.98
C LYS A 246 24.71 3.35 7.36
N PRO A 247 24.38 2.66 8.44
CA PRO A 247 24.56 3.17 9.80
C PRO A 247 26.04 3.17 10.16
N GLU A 248 26.44 4.12 10.98
CA GLU A 248 27.83 4.19 11.50
C GLU A 248 27.92 3.33 12.77
N MET A 249 28.42 2.11 12.64
CA MET A 249 28.64 1.18 13.75
C MET A 249 30.07 1.28 14.25
N ALA A 250 30.27 0.92 15.52
CA ALA A 250 31.60 0.87 16.12
C ALA A 250 32.49 -0.14 15.38
N LYS A 251 33.75 0.24 15.18
CA LYS A 251 34.82 -0.62 14.66
C LYS A 251 35.33 -1.55 15.76
N ALA A 252 36.16 -2.53 15.41
CA ALA A 252 36.63 -3.54 16.36
C ALA A 252 37.32 -2.94 17.61
N SER A 253 38.19 -1.93 17.44
CA SER A 253 38.87 -1.28 18.57
C SER A 253 37.91 -0.52 19.49
N GLU A 254 36.93 0.19 18.94
CA GLU A 254 35.93 0.90 19.74
C GLU A 254 34.94 -0.08 20.42
N TYR A 255 34.50 -1.12 19.71
CA TYR A 255 33.70 -2.19 20.28
C TYR A 255 34.37 -2.85 21.48
N GLU A 256 35.62 -3.26 21.33
CA GLU A 256 36.39 -3.87 22.43
C GLU A 256 36.47 -2.93 23.64
N TYR A 257 36.71 -1.64 23.40
CA TYR A 257 36.76 -0.64 24.46
C TYR A 257 35.43 -0.52 25.19
N VAL A 258 34.31 -0.35 24.45
CA VAL A 258 32.94 -0.29 24.99
C VAL A 258 32.61 -1.57 25.74
N PHE A 259 32.94 -2.74 25.16
CA PHE A 259 32.72 -4.03 25.78
C PHE A 259 33.37 -4.16 27.15
N LYS A 260 34.62 -3.71 27.27
CA LYS A 260 35.33 -3.72 28.54
C LYS A 260 34.83 -2.66 29.51
N ALA A 261 34.54 -1.44 29.01
CA ALA A 261 34.08 -0.34 29.86
C ALA A 261 32.80 -0.67 30.63
N ARG A 262 31.84 -1.43 30.05
CA ARG A 262 30.61 -1.84 30.74
C ARG A 262 30.88 -2.72 31.98
N TYR A 263 31.91 -3.57 31.97
CA TYR A 263 32.31 -4.36 33.15
C TYR A 263 33.00 -3.49 34.18
N ILE A 264 33.93 -2.63 33.74
CA ILE A 264 34.67 -1.72 34.61
C ILE A 264 33.70 -0.78 35.35
N ASN A 265 32.69 -0.27 34.67
CA ASN A 265 31.67 0.59 35.27
C ASN A 265 30.84 -0.11 36.37
N ASP A 266 30.74 -1.44 36.31
CA ASP A 266 30.06 -2.26 37.31
C ASP A 266 31.07 -2.86 38.36
N ASN A 267 32.33 -2.40 38.38
CA ASN A 267 33.38 -2.96 39.23
C ASN A 267 33.60 -4.46 39.00
N ALA A 268 33.38 -4.96 37.80
CA ALA A 268 33.54 -6.36 37.41
C ALA A 268 34.78 -6.54 36.49
N GLU A 269 35.38 -7.73 36.56
CA GLU A 269 36.46 -8.08 35.62
C GLU A 269 35.94 -8.29 34.20
N PRO A 270 36.51 -7.65 33.19
CA PRO A 270 36.10 -7.83 31.81
C PRO A 270 36.25 -9.28 31.33
N ARG A 271 35.11 -9.89 30.83
CA ARG A 271 35.11 -11.24 30.29
C ARG A 271 35.28 -11.28 28.78
N TYR A 272 36.02 -10.34 28.22
CA TYR A 272 36.23 -10.26 26.78
C TYR A 272 37.09 -11.46 26.31
N ASN A 273 36.50 -12.25 25.37
CA ASN A 273 37.22 -13.38 24.79
C ASN A 273 37.88 -12.97 23.47
N SER A 274 39.19 -13.03 23.38
CA SER A 274 39.97 -12.63 22.24
C SER A 274 40.53 -13.79 21.40
N LYS A 275 40.12 -15.02 21.66
CA LYS A 275 40.75 -16.21 21.04
C LYS A 275 40.57 -16.28 19.52
N GLU A 276 39.48 -15.77 18.99
CA GLU A 276 39.16 -15.81 17.55
C GLU A 276 39.10 -14.42 16.92
N ASN A 277 39.51 -13.39 17.66
CA ASN A 277 39.29 -12.01 17.26
C ASN A 277 40.32 -11.54 16.23
N ILE A 278 39.82 -10.71 15.32
CA ILE A 278 40.65 -9.96 14.39
C ILE A 278 41.47 -8.95 15.18
N THR A 279 42.80 -8.90 14.92
CA THR A 279 43.70 -7.94 15.54
C THR A 279 43.71 -6.59 14.84
N ASP A 280 43.04 -6.48 13.69
CA ASP A 280 42.89 -5.24 12.97
C ASP A 280 41.92 -4.30 13.71
N ALA A 281 42.33 -3.04 13.88
CA ALA A 281 41.52 -2.01 14.54
C ALA A 281 40.17 -1.73 13.85
N GLU A 282 40.07 -1.97 12.56
CA GLU A 282 38.84 -1.82 11.77
C GLU A 282 37.86 -2.99 12.01
N GLY A 283 38.36 -4.24 11.97
CA GLY A 283 37.55 -5.45 12.12
C GLY A 283 36.72 -5.79 10.91
N THR A 284 35.70 -6.62 11.11
CA THR A 284 34.73 -7.01 10.09
C THR A 284 33.60 -5.98 9.95
N ASP A 285 33.44 -5.44 8.76
CA ASP A 285 32.31 -4.59 8.40
C ASP A 285 31.14 -5.46 7.96
N TRP A 286 30.30 -5.83 8.91
CA TRP A 286 29.16 -6.74 8.66
C TRP A 286 28.14 -6.18 7.69
N TRP A 287 28.03 -4.85 7.58
CA TRP A 287 27.17 -4.22 6.58
C TRP A 287 27.68 -4.47 5.16
N ASP A 288 28.93 -4.18 4.90
CA ASP A 288 29.51 -4.31 3.55
C ASP A 288 29.60 -5.78 3.11
N GLU A 289 29.69 -6.73 4.05
CA GLU A 289 29.70 -8.17 3.76
C GLU A 289 28.31 -8.77 3.54
N SER A 290 27.27 -8.17 4.12
CA SER A 290 25.91 -8.68 4.06
C SER A 290 25.01 -7.95 3.08
N MET A 291 25.35 -6.70 2.71
CA MET A 291 24.51 -5.81 1.92
C MET A 291 25.17 -5.45 0.59
N LYS A 292 24.37 -5.37 -0.46
CA LYS A 292 24.81 -4.83 -1.75
C LYS A 292 24.94 -3.31 -1.64
N LYS A 293 25.99 -2.73 -2.20
CA LYS A 293 26.13 -1.27 -2.33
C LYS A 293 25.02 -0.68 -3.18
N THR A 294 24.61 -1.41 -4.21
CA THR A 294 23.51 -1.08 -5.11
C THR A 294 22.74 -2.33 -5.48
N ALA A 295 21.39 -2.26 -5.45
CA ALA A 295 20.51 -3.31 -5.91
C ALA A 295 19.80 -2.86 -7.19
N LEU A 296 19.70 -3.75 -8.16
CA LEU A 296 19.09 -3.45 -9.45
C LEU A 296 17.58 -3.37 -9.35
N ILE A 297 16.97 -2.42 -10.05
CA ILE A 297 15.54 -2.34 -10.29
C ILE A 297 15.28 -1.98 -11.75
N HIS A 298 14.35 -2.68 -12.40
CA HIS A 298 14.01 -2.44 -13.80
C HIS A 298 12.57 -2.78 -14.12
N ASN A 299 12.00 -2.11 -15.12
CA ASN A 299 10.64 -2.31 -15.60
C ASN A 299 10.60 -2.09 -17.11
N TYR A 300 9.97 -3.03 -17.83
CA TYR A 300 9.79 -2.98 -19.29
C TYR A 300 8.33 -3.24 -19.61
N ASN A 301 7.74 -2.39 -20.43
CA ASN A 301 6.35 -2.50 -20.85
C ASN A 301 6.20 -2.28 -22.35
N PHE A 302 5.43 -3.14 -22.97
CA PHE A 302 4.99 -3.00 -24.34
C PHE A 302 3.46 -3.02 -24.37
N ASN A 303 2.86 -2.01 -24.98
CA ASN A 303 1.41 -1.91 -25.06
C ASN A 303 0.96 -1.58 -26.50
N PHE A 304 -0.23 -2.04 -26.84
CA PHE A 304 -0.92 -1.61 -28.05
C PHE A 304 -2.43 -1.51 -27.78
N SER A 305 -3.07 -0.55 -28.42
CA SER A 305 -4.51 -0.36 -28.30
C SER A 305 -5.07 0.24 -29.59
N GLY A 306 -6.32 -0.06 -29.87
CA GLY A 306 -7.00 0.45 -31.05
C GLY A 306 -8.46 0.02 -31.08
N GLY A 307 -9.12 0.30 -32.18
CA GLY A 307 -10.47 -0.19 -32.36
C GLY A 307 -11.24 0.40 -33.53
N THR A 308 -12.27 -0.30 -33.87
CA THR A 308 -13.29 0.08 -34.86
C THR A 308 -14.61 0.42 -34.14
N ASP A 309 -15.66 0.69 -34.91
CA ASP A 309 -17.01 0.85 -34.33
C ASP A 309 -17.55 -0.41 -33.65
N LYS A 310 -17.06 -1.60 -34.06
CA LYS A 310 -17.53 -2.88 -33.55
C LYS A 310 -16.58 -3.54 -32.54
N LEU A 311 -15.28 -3.31 -32.68
CA LEU A 311 -14.26 -3.98 -31.85
C LEU A 311 -13.33 -2.95 -31.23
N LEU A 312 -13.25 -2.91 -29.91
CA LEU A 312 -12.23 -2.19 -29.16
C LEU A 312 -11.28 -3.21 -28.52
N TYR A 313 -10.00 -2.95 -28.55
CA TYR A 313 -8.99 -3.85 -27.97
C TYR A 313 -7.81 -3.08 -27.39
N SER A 314 -7.24 -3.63 -26.34
CA SER A 314 -5.95 -3.21 -25.79
C SER A 314 -5.20 -4.40 -25.24
N ALA A 315 -3.88 -4.34 -25.31
CA ALA A 315 -3.01 -5.30 -24.64
C ALA A 315 -1.79 -4.59 -24.07
N ASN A 316 -1.30 -5.13 -22.97
CA ASN A 316 -0.05 -4.73 -22.34
C ASN A 316 0.70 -5.97 -21.87
N ILE A 317 2.03 -5.97 -22.08
CA ILE A 317 2.93 -7.00 -21.54
C ILE A 317 3.99 -6.25 -20.74
N GLY A 318 4.11 -6.57 -19.46
CA GLY A 318 5.03 -5.92 -18.53
C GLY A 318 5.94 -6.94 -17.83
N TYR A 319 7.22 -6.58 -17.73
CA TYR A 319 8.18 -7.32 -16.91
C TYR A 319 8.82 -6.36 -15.92
N PHE A 320 8.79 -6.73 -14.63
CA PHE A 320 9.38 -5.97 -13.53
C PHE A 320 10.34 -6.86 -12.74
N GLY A 321 11.50 -6.32 -12.37
CA GLY A 321 12.46 -6.98 -11.50
C GLY A 321 13.03 -6.02 -10.46
N GLN A 322 13.21 -6.53 -9.26
CA GLN A 322 13.78 -5.81 -8.12
C GLN A 322 14.64 -6.76 -7.29
N ASP A 323 15.91 -6.43 -7.14
CA ASP A 323 16.82 -7.13 -6.24
C ASP A 323 16.66 -6.63 -4.79
N SER A 324 16.94 -7.52 -3.84
CA SER A 324 17.11 -7.13 -2.44
C SER A 324 18.41 -6.36 -2.24
N GLN A 325 18.44 -5.49 -1.22
CA GLN A 325 19.67 -4.88 -0.75
C GLN A 325 20.59 -5.87 -0.02
N TYR A 326 20.07 -6.98 0.52
CA TYR A 326 20.89 -8.09 0.99
C TYR A 326 21.60 -8.76 -0.19
N THR A 327 22.67 -9.49 0.07
CA THR A 327 23.40 -10.26 -0.95
C THR A 327 22.54 -11.32 -1.62
N VAL A 328 21.45 -11.75 -0.96
CA VAL A 328 20.44 -12.68 -1.47
C VAL A 328 19.07 -12.01 -1.55
N GLY A 329 18.16 -12.63 -2.31
CA GLY A 329 16.79 -12.18 -2.45
C GLY A 329 16.56 -11.32 -3.69
N ASN A 330 15.42 -11.56 -4.32
CA ASN A 330 14.90 -10.80 -5.47
C ASN A 330 13.40 -11.02 -5.61
N TRP A 331 12.76 -10.22 -6.44
CA TRP A 331 11.38 -10.40 -6.86
C TRP A 331 11.23 -10.01 -8.32
N GLN A 332 10.61 -10.89 -9.10
CA GLN A 332 10.37 -10.70 -10.53
C GLN A 332 8.90 -10.95 -10.84
N LYS A 333 8.36 -10.20 -11.79
CA LYS A 333 6.96 -10.29 -12.19
C LYS A 333 6.85 -10.12 -13.69
N LEU A 334 6.18 -11.08 -14.35
CA LEU A 334 5.72 -11.00 -15.72
C LEU A 334 4.20 -10.90 -15.72
N THR A 335 3.65 -9.86 -16.35
CA THR A 335 2.21 -9.66 -16.47
C THR A 335 1.84 -9.45 -17.92
N ALA A 336 0.71 -10.00 -18.33
CA ALA A 336 0.11 -9.68 -19.61
C ALA A 336 -1.36 -9.34 -19.36
N ARG A 337 -1.84 -8.28 -19.97
CA ARG A 337 -3.24 -7.87 -19.89
C ARG A 337 -3.82 -7.71 -21.29
N PHE A 338 -4.99 -8.30 -21.47
CA PHE A 338 -5.77 -8.19 -22.70
C PHE A 338 -7.18 -7.69 -22.35
N SER A 339 -7.65 -6.69 -23.06
CA SER A 339 -9.03 -6.19 -22.95
C SER A 339 -9.64 -6.13 -24.34
N MET A 340 -10.83 -6.67 -24.48
CA MET A 340 -11.57 -6.69 -25.73
C MET A 340 -13.05 -6.41 -25.45
N GLU A 341 -13.65 -5.50 -26.21
CA GLU A 341 -15.09 -5.26 -26.21
C GLU A 341 -15.60 -5.34 -27.65
N TYR A 342 -16.62 -6.16 -27.88
CA TYR A 342 -17.28 -6.32 -29.18
C TYR A 342 -18.72 -5.85 -29.11
N THR A 343 -19.09 -4.96 -30.04
CA THR A 343 -20.46 -4.44 -30.20
C THR A 343 -21.16 -5.26 -31.29
N PHE A 344 -22.05 -6.16 -30.89
CA PHE A 344 -22.82 -7.00 -31.81
C PHE A 344 -23.83 -6.16 -32.61
N ASN A 345 -24.54 -5.30 -31.91
CA ASN A 345 -25.53 -4.37 -32.46
C ASN A 345 -25.73 -3.19 -31.47
N SER A 346 -26.75 -2.35 -31.71
CA SER A 346 -27.05 -1.22 -30.83
C SER A 346 -27.57 -1.59 -29.43
N ILE A 347 -27.94 -2.87 -29.23
CA ILE A 347 -28.52 -3.37 -27.99
C ILE A 347 -27.49 -4.18 -27.17
N VAL A 348 -26.64 -4.97 -27.83
CA VAL A 348 -25.79 -5.96 -27.16
C VAL A 348 -24.32 -5.68 -27.40
N LYS A 349 -23.57 -5.60 -26.29
CA LYS A 349 -22.11 -5.55 -26.25
C LYS A 349 -21.61 -6.64 -25.31
N ALA A 350 -20.51 -7.26 -25.65
CA ALA A 350 -19.82 -8.17 -24.74
C ALA A 350 -18.33 -7.84 -24.71
N GLY A 351 -17.70 -8.08 -23.56
CA GLY A 351 -16.27 -7.84 -23.40
C GLY A 351 -15.65 -8.79 -22.42
N ILE A 352 -14.34 -8.79 -22.41
CA ILE A 352 -13.50 -9.54 -21.48
C ILE A 352 -12.27 -8.74 -21.13
N ASP A 353 -11.94 -8.68 -19.84
CA ASP A 353 -10.63 -8.28 -19.34
C ASP A 353 -9.95 -9.54 -18.81
N PHE A 354 -8.71 -9.79 -19.25
CA PHE A 354 -7.98 -11.02 -18.98
C PHE A 354 -6.52 -10.69 -18.65
N THR A 355 -6.08 -11.01 -17.42
CA THR A 355 -4.75 -10.66 -16.91
C THR A 355 -4.08 -11.88 -16.30
N PRO A 356 -3.36 -12.69 -17.09
CA PRO A 356 -2.45 -13.70 -16.57
C PRO A 356 -1.19 -13.05 -16.00
N LYS A 357 -0.63 -13.68 -14.96
CA LYS A 357 0.62 -13.25 -14.32
C LYS A 357 1.47 -14.43 -13.92
N TYR A 358 2.77 -14.19 -13.88
CA TYR A 358 3.76 -15.05 -13.25
C TYR A 358 4.64 -14.20 -12.35
N GLU A 359 4.83 -14.61 -11.11
CA GLU A 359 5.72 -14.00 -10.14
C GLU A 359 6.70 -15.05 -9.62
N ASN A 360 7.94 -14.64 -9.47
CA ASN A 360 9.01 -15.50 -8.97
C ASN A 360 9.84 -14.68 -7.98
N TRP A 361 10.15 -15.26 -6.83
CA TRP A 361 11.01 -14.59 -5.87
C TRP A 361 11.81 -15.56 -5.02
N THR A 362 12.98 -15.09 -4.61
CA THR A 362 13.76 -15.67 -3.54
C THR A 362 13.64 -14.75 -2.33
N ASP A 363 13.20 -15.31 -1.21
CA ASP A 363 13.07 -14.54 0.03
C ASP A 363 14.45 -14.10 0.55
N ALA A 364 14.48 -12.95 1.22
CA ALA A 364 15.61 -12.53 2.06
C ALA A 364 15.11 -12.38 3.49
N PRO A 365 15.83 -12.93 4.47
CA PRO A 365 15.45 -12.76 5.87
C PRO A 365 15.64 -11.30 6.30
N ASN A 366 14.86 -10.82 7.27
CA ASN A 366 15.12 -9.53 7.88
C ASN A 366 16.25 -9.66 8.90
N LEU A 367 17.47 -9.40 8.46
CA LEU A 367 18.69 -9.51 9.28
C LEU A 367 19.32 -8.17 9.65
N LEU A 368 18.64 -7.05 9.36
CA LEU A 368 19.21 -5.72 9.59
C LEU A 368 19.68 -5.55 11.04
N GLY A 369 18.83 -5.95 11.99
CA GLY A 369 19.19 -5.93 13.41
C GLY A 369 20.41 -6.80 13.74
N ASN A 370 20.54 -7.97 13.13
CA ASN A 370 21.70 -8.86 13.37
C ASN A 370 22.97 -8.32 12.71
N ILE A 371 22.87 -7.75 11.51
CA ILE A 371 23.99 -7.13 10.81
C ILE A 371 24.59 -5.98 11.63
N MET A 372 23.74 -5.14 12.22
CA MET A 372 24.18 -4.02 13.05
C MET A 372 24.69 -4.46 14.43
N ALA A 373 24.15 -5.55 14.99
CA ALA A 373 24.48 -6.03 16.32
C ALA A 373 25.69 -6.99 16.36
N MET A 374 26.13 -7.47 15.20
CA MET A 374 27.22 -8.46 15.15
C MET A 374 28.54 -7.85 15.58
N ASP A 375 29.29 -8.58 16.41
CA ASP A 375 30.62 -8.27 16.93
C ASP A 375 31.64 -8.05 15.79
N PRO A 376 32.19 -6.84 15.63
CA PRO A 376 33.11 -6.54 14.55
C PRO A 376 34.50 -7.18 14.73
N THR A 377 34.80 -7.74 15.90
CA THR A 377 36.04 -8.47 16.15
C THR A 377 35.97 -9.92 15.68
N THR A 378 34.81 -10.39 15.33
CA THR A 378 34.61 -11.75 14.81
C THR A 378 34.87 -11.80 13.31
N PRO A 379 35.69 -12.75 12.79
CA PRO A 379 35.88 -12.93 11.35
C PRO A 379 34.65 -13.56 10.71
N ILE A 380 34.50 -13.44 9.39
CA ILE A 380 33.40 -14.08 8.66
C ILE A 380 33.48 -15.60 8.74
N MET A 381 34.72 -16.13 8.52
CA MET A 381 34.99 -17.57 8.48
C MET A 381 35.98 -17.93 9.57
N ARG A 382 35.89 -19.17 10.04
CA ARG A 382 36.92 -19.78 10.91
C ARG A 382 38.28 -19.87 10.21
N PRO A 383 39.36 -20.05 10.96
CA PRO A 383 40.66 -20.42 10.37
C PRO A 383 40.54 -21.64 9.46
N GLN A 384 41.19 -21.60 8.32
CA GLN A 384 41.07 -22.67 7.30
C GLN A 384 41.46 -24.06 7.85
N SER A 385 42.34 -24.12 8.88
CA SER A 385 42.71 -25.37 9.55
C SER A 385 41.54 -26.05 10.29
N GLU A 386 40.45 -25.34 10.56
CA GLU A 386 39.26 -25.83 11.26
C GLU A 386 38.11 -26.14 10.31
N TRP A 387 38.30 -25.96 9.00
CA TRP A 387 37.27 -26.17 8.02
C TRP A 387 36.83 -27.64 7.93
N THR A 388 35.56 -27.87 7.90
CA THR A 388 34.94 -29.17 7.61
C THR A 388 34.54 -29.25 6.14
N THR A 389 34.09 -30.43 5.71
CA THR A 389 33.55 -30.64 4.36
C THR A 389 32.19 -29.97 4.17
N ASN A 390 31.47 -29.72 5.25
CA ASN A 390 30.22 -28.96 5.20
C ASN A 390 30.52 -27.46 5.21
N LYS A 391 30.36 -26.80 4.07
CA LYS A 391 30.63 -25.36 3.92
C LYS A 391 29.93 -24.48 4.94
N TYR A 392 28.80 -24.92 5.46
CA TYR A 392 28.00 -24.14 6.42
C TYR A 392 28.55 -24.17 7.86
N ASP A 393 29.44 -25.10 8.19
CA ASP A 393 30.14 -25.18 9.48
C ASP A 393 31.33 -24.22 9.57
N ASN A 394 31.82 -23.74 8.43
CA ASN A 394 33.08 -22.99 8.33
C ASN A 394 32.96 -21.51 8.69
N TYR A 395 31.77 -21.02 9.00
CA TYR A 395 31.56 -19.65 9.46
C TYR A 395 32.00 -19.51 10.93
N ALA A 396 32.46 -18.31 11.28
CA ALA A 396 32.80 -17.97 12.65
C ALA A 396 31.56 -17.44 13.39
N ARG A 397 31.56 -17.60 14.71
CA ARG A 397 30.57 -17.03 15.61
C ARG A 397 31.25 -16.18 16.67
N SER A 398 30.61 -15.10 17.13
CA SER A 398 31.09 -14.30 18.25
C SER A 398 31.11 -15.12 19.54
N SER A 399 32.19 -15.02 20.27
CA SER A 399 32.33 -15.52 21.65
C SER A 399 31.88 -14.49 22.69
N ASN A 400 31.58 -13.26 22.26
CA ASN A 400 31.24 -12.13 23.12
C ASN A 400 29.71 -11.84 23.18
N ASN A 401 28.94 -12.29 22.19
CA ASN A 401 27.51 -12.15 22.14
C ASN A 401 26.80 -13.37 21.53
N LEU A 402 25.46 -13.35 21.51
CA LEU A 402 24.63 -14.44 20.99
C LEU A 402 24.12 -14.20 19.58
N VAL A 403 24.60 -13.16 18.89
CA VAL A 403 24.15 -12.84 17.53
C VAL A 403 24.75 -13.85 16.56
N TRP A 404 23.89 -14.47 15.75
CA TRP A 404 24.33 -15.37 14.70
C TRP A 404 24.99 -14.61 13.56
N ASN A 405 26.00 -15.21 12.96
CA ASN A 405 26.73 -14.65 11.83
C ASN A 405 25.75 -14.31 10.66
N PRO A 406 25.55 -13.05 10.31
CA PRO A 406 24.57 -12.66 9.30
C PRO A 406 24.92 -13.14 7.89
N VAL A 407 26.23 -13.20 7.54
CA VAL A 407 26.68 -13.74 6.25
C VAL A 407 26.36 -15.24 6.16
N ALA A 408 26.55 -15.99 7.26
CA ALA A 408 26.18 -17.40 7.32
C ALA A 408 24.66 -17.60 7.20
N GLN A 409 23.87 -16.75 7.84
CA GLN A 409 22.40 -16.82 7.73
C GLN A 409 21.94 -16.55 6.29
N LEU A 410 22.54 -15.55 5.62
CA LEU A 410 22.25 -15.26 4.19
C LEU A 410 22.69 -16.42 3.29
N ALA A 411 23.86 -17.03 3.54
CA ALA A 411 24.35 -18.16 2.76
C ALA A 411 23.50 -19.44 2.92
N ARG A 412 22.81 -19.59 4.04
CA ARG A 412 21.90 -20.71 4.30
C ARG A 412 20.48 -20.49 3.78
N MET A 413 20.19 -19.27 3.29
CA MET A 413 18.86 -18.94 2.79
C MET A 413 18.62 -19.58 1.44
N ASP A 414 17.70 -20.55 1.42
CA ASP A 414 17.23 -21.20 0.22
C ASP A 414 15.70 -21.34 0.33
N LYS A 415 15.03 -20.26 0.01
CA LYS A 415 13.56 -20.18 0.01
C LYS A 415 13.10 -19.47 -1.25
N HIS A 416 12.48 -20.25 -2.10
CA HIS A 416 12.06 -19.84 -3.43
C HIS A 416 10.56 -20.05 -3.61
N SER A 417 9.91 -19.13 -4.32
CA SER A 417 8.48 -19.23 -4.60
C SER A 417 8.16 -18.82 -6.03
N ASP A 418 7.26 -19.60 -6.64
CA ASP A 418 6.64 -19.34 -7.93
C ASP A 418 5.14 -19.13 -7.74
N GLU A 419 4.57 -18.06 -8.25
CA GLU A 419 3.13 -17.82 -8.25
C GLU A 419 2.60 -17.58 -9.66
N TYR A 420 1.64 -18.41 -10.07
CA TYR A 420 0.86 -18.25 -11.30
C TYR A 420 -0.49 -17.66 -10.94
N GLY A 421 -0.91 -16.61 -11.63
CA GLY A 421 -2.19 -15.96 -11.35
C GLY A 421 -2.97 -15.64 -12.61
N LEU A 422 -4.28 -15.55 -12.44
CA LEU A 422 -5.21 -15.20 -13.49
C LEU A 422 -6.34 -14.34 -12.91
N LEU A 423 -6.49 -13.11 -13.43
CA LEU A 423 -7.69 -12.31 -13.24
C LEU A 423 -8.45 -12.25 -14.57
N ALA A 424 -9.72 -12.70 -14.57
CA ALA A 424 -10.55 -12.69 -15.77
C ALA A 424 -11.95 -12.14 -15.46
N ASN A 425 -12.43 -11.21 -16.30
CA ASN A 425 -13.70 -10.51 -16.12
C ASN A 425 -14.51 -10.47 -17.43
N PRO A 426 -15.10 -11.57 -17.92
CA PRO A 426 -16.09 -11.52 -18.99
C PRO A 426 -17.37 -10.80 -18.54
N TYR A 427 -17.94 -10.01 -19.46
CA TYR A 427 -19.22 -9.32 -19.22
C TYR A 427 -20.06 -9.16 -20.48
N VAL A 428 -21.36 -9.01 -20.27
CA VAL A 428 -22.33 -8.67 -21.31
C VAL A 428 -23.16 -7.47 -20.84
N ASN A 429 -23.30 -6.48 -21.70
CA ASN A 429 -24.17 -5.34 -21.53
C ASN A 429 -25.32 -5.42 -22.56
N ILE A 430 -26.55 -5.30 -22.09
CA ILE A 430 -27.75 -5.28 -22.92
C ILE A 430 -28.46 -3.96 -22.65
N GLU A 431 -28.62 -3.13 -23.68
CA GLU A 431 -29.33 -1.85 -23.62
C GLU A 431 -30.60 -1.94 -24.51
N PRO A 432 -31.70 -2.54 -24.01
CA PRO A 432 -32.91 -2.76 -24.79
C PRO A 432 -33.64 -1.48 -25.17
N ILE A 433 -33.55 -0.46 -24.35
CA ILE A 433 -33.98 0.91 -24.60
C ILE A 433 -32.90 1.88 -24.11
N LYS A 434 -32.78 3.02 -24.78
CA LYS A 434 -31.75 4.01 -24.46
C LYS A 434 -31.78 4.42 -22.98
N GLY A 435 -30.65 4.22 -22.32
CA GLY A 435 -30.42 4.54 -20.89
C GLY A 435 -30.83 3.43 -19.92
N LEU A 436 -31.40 2.29 -20.38
CA LEU A 436 -31.59 1.10 -19.53
C LEU A 436 -30.54 0.05 -19.88
N VAL A 437 -29.56 -0.12 -19.01
CA VAL A 437 -28.46 -1.07 -19.19
C VAL A 437 -28.60 -2.22 -18.21
N ILE A 438 -28.67 -3.43 -18.73
CA ILE A 438 -28.60 -4.69 -17.99
C ILE A 438 -27.19 -5.23 -18.20
N ARG A 439 -26.44 -5.39 -17.11
CA ARG A 439 -25.06 -5.93 -17.14
C ARG A 439 -24.99 -7.21 -16.33
N SER A 440 -24.40 -8.24 -16.92
CA SER A 440 -23.96 -9.45 -16.22
C SER A 440 -22.46 -9.58 -16.38
N GLN A 441 -21.73 -9.72 -15.28
CA GLN A 441 -20.27 -9.82 -15.22
C GLN A 441 -19.90 -10.98 -14.30
N PHE A 442 -19.00 -11.85 -14.79
CA PHE A 442 -18.44 -12.95 -14.03
C PHE A 442 -16.93 -12.72 -13.85
N GLY A 443 -16.48 -12.59 -12.63
CA GLY A 443 -15.08 -12.37 -12.30
C GLY A 443 -14.46 -13.62 -11.68
N VAL A 444 -13.21 -13.92 -12.05
CA VAL A 444 -12.39 -14.96 -11.43
C VAL A 444 -11.02 -14.39 -11.12
N ASN A 445 -10.55 -14.57 -9.87
CA ASN A 445 -9.19 -14.29 -9.43
C ASN A 445 -8.59 -15.58 -8.88
N ALA A 446 -7.79 -16.27 -9.70
CA ALA A 446 -7.14 -17.52 -9.34
C ALA A 446 -5.64 -17.30 -9.13
N ARG A 447 -5.07 -17.89 -8.08
CA ARG A 447 -3.64 -17.86 -7.78
C ARG A 447 -3.18 -19.23 -7.33
N PHE A 448 -2.04 -19.67 -7.85
CA PHE A 448 -1.40 -20.94 -7.56
C PHE A 448 0.04 -20.69 -7.22
N ARG A 449 0.42 -20.90 -5.96
CA ARG A 449 1.78 -20.68 -5.46
C ARG A 449 2.43 -22.01 -5.09
N ILE A 450 3.68 -22.14 -5.44
CA ILE A 450 4.57 -23.21 -5.01
C ILE A 450 5.72 -22.54 -4.27
N SER A 451 5.96 -22.96 -3.02
CA SER A 451 7.07 -22.46 -2.21
C SER A 451 7.93 -23.64 -1.80
N ASP A 452 9.21 -23.56 -2.10
CA ASP A 452 10.23 -24.51 -1.68
C ASP A 452 11.17 -23.84 -0.69
N GLU A 453 11.52 -24.54 0.38
CA GLU A 453 12.47 -24.10 1.37
C GLU A 453 13.39 -25.23 1.78
N PHE A 454 14.69 -24.97 1.81
CA PHE A 454 15.67 -25.89 2.32
C PHE A 454 16.47 -25.25 3.45
N THR A 455 16.47 -25.90 4.59
CA THR A 455 17.33 -25.54 5.71
C THR A 455 18.49 -26.54 5.77
N PRO A 456 19.74 -26.13 5.55
CA PRO A 456 20.87 -27.03 5.63
C PRO A 456 21.17 -27.48 7.05
N SER A 457 21.75 -28.63 7.22
CA SER A 457 22.41 -28.99 8.48
C SER A 457 23.72 -28.24 8.61
N PHE A 458 24.04 -27.77 9.81
CA PHE A 458 25.29 -27.09 10.12
C PHE A 458 25.60 -27.17 11.60
N ASN A 459 26.87 -27.07 11.95
CA ASN A 459 27.34 -27.08 13.33
C ASN A 459 28.53 -26.12 13.47
N ILE A 460 28.26 -24.87 13.79
CA ILE A 460 29.29 -23.90 14.12
C ILE A 460 29.73 -24.12 15.56
N ASP A 461 28.79 -24.15 16.50
CA ASP A 461 29.03 -24.51 17.89
C ASP A 461 27.74 -25.03 18.56
N THR A 462 27.75 -25.18 19.88
CA THR A 462 26.59 -25.65 20.64
C THR A 462 25.37 -24.73 20.60
N LEU A 463 25.53 -23.47 20.27
CA LEU A 463 24.50 -22.42 20.27
C LEU A 463 24.05 -22.03 18.86
N GLU A 464 24.91 -22.23 17.86
CA GLU A 464 24.57 -21.98 16.45
C GLU A 464 24.75 -23.26 15.63
N LYS A 465 23.69 -24.08 15.63
CA LYS A 465 23.66 -25.35 14.90
C LYS A 465 22.25 -25.74 14.45
N SER A 466 22.18 -26.52 13.41
CA SER A 466 21.02 -27.33 13.02
C SER A 466 21.48 -28.76 12.78
N ASP A 467 21.13 -29.67 13.65
CA ASP A 467 21.61 -31.06 13.59
C ASP A 467 21.11 -31.80 12.37
N TYR A 468 20.04 -31.28 11.73
CA TYR A 468 19.40 -31.92 10.58
C TYR A 468 19.09 -30.89 9.50
N SER A 469 19.31 -31.28 8.24
CA SER A 469 18.74 -30.58 7.11
C SER A 469 17.22 -30.82 7.04
N LYS A 470 16.49 -29.85 6.52
CA LYS A 470 15.03 -29.95 6.33
C LYS A 470 14.65 -29.45 4.96
N ALA A 471 13.98 -30.30 4.21
CA ALA A 471 13.34 -29.89 2.95
C ALA A 471 11.83 -29.71 3.19
N TYR A 472 11.28 -28.60 2.72
CA TYR A 472 9.89 -28.20 2.87
C TYR A 472 9.34 -27.73 1.54
N ARG A 473 8.10 -28.11 1.23
CA ARG A 473 7.33 -27.62 0.10
C ARG A 473 5.91 -27.29 0.53
N LYS A 474 5.41 -26.15 0.08
CA LYS A 474 4.01 -25.75 0.23
C LYS A 474 3.41 -25.40 -1.11
N THR A 475 2.17 -25.81 -1.33
CA THR A 475 1.33 -25.37 -2.45
C THR A 475 0.11 -24.65 -1.92
N ASP A 476 -0.10 -23.42 -2.31
CA ASP A 476 -1.28 -22.61 -1.97
C ASP A 476 -2.09 -22.36 -3.24
N ASN A 477 -3.40 -22.59 -3.16
CA ASN A 477 -4.33 -22.38 -4.27
C ASN A 477 -5.49 -21.51 -3.76
N TRP A 478 -5.64 -20.33 -4.35
CA TRP A 478 -6.77 -19.44 -4.08
C TRP A 478 -7.60 -19.29 -5.34
N VAL A 479 -8.91 -19.52 -5.23
CA VAL A 479 -9.83 -19.33 -6.34
C VAL A 479 -11.04 -18.54 -5.83
N ASP A 480 -11.02 -17.25 -6.11
CA ASP A 480 -12.10 -16.35 -5.78
C ASP A 480 -12.90 -16.07 -7.05
N TRP A 481 -14.24 -16.15 -6.96
CA TRP A 481 -15.08 -15.73 -8.05
C TRP A 481 -16.25 -14.88 -7.57
N ASN A 482 -16.68 -13.98 -8.42
CA ASN A 482 -17.89 -13.21 -8.22
C ASN A 482 -18.75 -13.21 -9.47
N TRP A 483 -20.07 -13.19 -9.28
CA TRP A 483 -21.03 -13.00 -10.33
C TRP A 483 -21.94 -11.82 -9.99
N THR A 484 -21.81 -10.76 -10.76
CA THR A 484 -22.50 -9.49 -10.55
C THR A 484 -23.50 -9.24 -11.66
N ASN A 485 -24.74 -9.00 -11.29
CA ASN A 485 -25.83 -8.68 -12.20
C ASN A 485 -26.43 -7.34 -11.78
N THR A 486 -26.52 -6.39 -12.69
CA THR A 486 -27.07 -5.07 -12.42
C THR A 486 -28.04 -4.61 -13.51
N ILE A 487 -29.06 -3.89 -13.09
CA ILE A 487 -29.95 -3.15 -13.96
C ILE A 487 -29.80 -1.68 -13.61
N ASN A 488 -29.40 -0.86 -14.54
CA ASN A 488 -29.17 0.58 -14.35
C ASN A 488 -30.04 1.37 -15.36
N TRP A 489 -30.86 2.28 -14.85
CA TRP A 489 -31.71 3.13 -15.66
C TRP A 489 -31.39 4.60 -15.44
N ILE A 490 -30.91 5.24 -16.50
CA ILE A 490 -30.51 6.65 -16.52
C ILE A 490 -31.48 7.41 -17.41
N LYS A 491 -32.15 8.40 -16.86
CA LYS A 491 -33.08 9.23 -17.61
C LYS A 491 -33.07 10.69 -17.15
N SER A 492 -33.09 11.59 -18.12
CA SER A 492 -33.30 13.02 -17.90
C SER A 492 -34.72 13.42 -18.33
N PHE A 493 -35.41 14.17 -17.47
CA PHE A 493 -36.74 14.72 -17.73
C PHE A 493 -36.67 16.25 -17.77
N ASN A 494 -37.27 16.86 -18.74
CA ASN A 494 -37.34 18.32 -18.93
C ASN A 494 -35.97 19.04 -18.80
N HIS A 495 -34.88 18.34 -19.13
CA HIS A 495 -33.50 18.84 -18.99
C HIS A 495 -33.12 19.36 -17.59
N LYS A 496 -33.96 19.14 -16.58
CA LYS A 496 -33.73 19.61 -15.18
C LYS A 496 -33.70 18.47 -14.16
N HIS A 497 -34.37 17.39 -14.41
CA HIS A 497 -34.45 16.25 -13.50
C HIS A 497 -33.64 15.10 -14.08
N ASN A 498 -32.50 14.80 -13.50
CA ASN A 498 -31.66 13.68 -13.88
C ASN A 498 -31.79 12.59 -12.83
N LEU A 499 -32.23 11.41 -13.26
CA LEU A 499 -32.47 10.25 -12.40
C LEU A 499 -31.58 9.09 -12.87
N ASN A 500 -30.88 8.46 -11.91
CA ASN A 500 -30.16 7.20 -12.11
C ASN A 500 -30.62 6.22 -11.03
N VAL A 501 -31.28 5.14 -11.44
CA VAL A 501 -31.78 4.08 -10.56
C VAL A 501 -31.05 2.80 -10.90
N MET A 502 -30.48 2.15 -9.90
CA MET A 502 -29.77 0.89 -10.05
C MET A 502 -30.32 -0.13 -9.07
N ALA A 503 -30.51 -1.37 -9.54
CA ALA A 503 -30.70 -2.55 -8.71
C ALA A 503 -29.66 -3.60 -9.11
N GLY A 504 -29.21 -4.41 -8.16
CA GLY A 504 -28.22 -5.43 -8.43
C GLY A 504 -28.29 -6.61 -7.48
N TYR A 505 -27.67 -7.68 -7.94
CA TYR A 505 -27.51 -8.94 -7.22
C TYR A 505 -26.09 -9.45 -7.45
N THR A 506 -25.37 -9.80 -6.35
CA THR A 506 -24.02 -10.36 -6.44
C THR A 506 -23.92 -11.65 -5.66
N MET A 507 -23.11 -12.59 -6.19
CA MET A 507 -22.68 -13.80 -5.51
C MET A 507 -21.17 -13.84 -5.53
N GLU A 508 -20.56 -14.15 -4.40
CA GLU A 508 -19.12 -14.26 -4.26
C GLU A 508 -18.77 -15.55 -3.52
N ARG A 509 -17.69 -16.19 -3.93
CA ARG A 509 -17.08 -17.30 -3.20
C ARG A 509 -15.59 -17.13 -3.15
N PHE A 510 -15.04 -17.33 -1.96
CA PHE A 510 -13.62 -17.32 -1.66
C PHE A 510 -13.24 -18.73 -1.28
N GLN A 511 -12.23 -19.27 -1.95
CA GLN A 511 -11.75 -20.62 -1.68
C GLN A 511 -10.24 -20.60 -1.55
N GLU A 512 -9.77 -21.21 -0.46
CA GLU A 512 -8.36 -21.43 -0.20
C GLU A 512 -8.13 -22.91 0.03
N TYR A 513 -7.19 -23.46 -0.71
CA TYR A 513 -6.71 -24.81 -0.51
C TYR A 513 -5.18 -24.77 -0.45
N TRP A 514 -4.60 -25.28 0.63
CA TRP A 514 -3.16 -25.45 0.68
C TRP A 514 -2.78 -26.82 1.21
N LEU A 515 -1.61 -27.29 0.76
CA LEU A 515 -0.98 -28.52 1.19
C LEU A 515 0.50 -28.23 1.39
N GLU A 516 1.05 -28.68 2.53
CA GLU A 516 2.47 -28.61 2.79
C GLU A 516 3.02 -29.95 3.23
N GLY A 517 4.31 -30.16 2.98
CA GLY A 517 5.03 -31.31 3.43
C GLY A 517 6.49 -31.01 3.71
N SER A 518 7.05 -31.65 4.71
CA SER A 518 8.47 -31.57 5.00
C SER A 518 9.04 -32.90 5.47
N LYS A 519 10.34 -33.08 5.26
CA LYS A 519 11.14 -34.13 5.83
C LYS A 519 12.50 -33.62 6.23
N GLU A 520 13.08 -34.27 7.21
CA GLU A 520 14.41 -33.99 7.72
C GLU A 520 15.43 -35.03 7.27
N ARG A 521 16.71 -34.71 7.46
CA ARG A 521 17.87 -35.56 7.18
C ARG A 521 17.98 -35.98 5.72
N THR A 522 18.20 -35.02 4.85
CA THR A 522 18.73 -35.30 3.51
C THR A 522 20.15 -35.89 3.64
N PRO A 523 20.60 -36.74 2.73
CA PRO A 523 21.94 -37.35 2.80
C PRO A 523 23.09 -36.31 2.87
N THR A 524 22.97 -35.23 2.14
CA THR A 524 23.91 -34.11 2.15
C THR A 524 23.13 -32.78 1.98
N ASN A 525 23.85 -31.65 2.09
CA ASN A 525 23.33 -30.30 1.82
C ASN A 525 23.48 -29.88 0.34
N GLU A 526 23.65 -30.83 -0.57
CA GLU A 526 23.79 -30.52 -2.00
C GLU A 526 22.46 -30.09 -2.61
N GLU A 527 22.48 -29.11 -3.50
CA GLU A 527 21.33 -28.47 -4.11
C GLU A 527 20.37 -29.45 -4.82
N ASN A 528 20.94 -30.53 -5.42
CA ASN A 528 20.16 -31.56 -6.07
C ASN A 528 19.34 -32.44 -5.10
N LEU A 529 19.44 -32.22 -3.80
CA LEU A 529 18.68 -32.89 -2.75
C LEU A 529 17.72 -31.96 -1.99
N HIS A 530 17.53 -30.73 -2.47
CA HIS A 530 16.66 -29.74 -1.83
C HIS A 530 15.18 -30.00 -2.13
N TYR A 531 14.69 -31.24 -1.99
CA TYR A 531 13.29 -31.62 -2.15
C TYR A 531 12.85 -32.67 -1.11
N VAL A 532 11.57 -32.65 -0.77
CA VAL A 532 10.97 -33.36 0.37
C VAL A 532 11.25 -34.87 0.31
N SER A 533 11.27 -35.50 -0.90
CA SER A 533 11.51 -36.94 -1.01
C SER A 533 12.96 -37.37 -0.70
N ALA A 534 13.92 -36.43 -0.72
CA ALA A 534 15.30 -36.70 -0.32
C ALA A 534 15.48 -36.86 1.20
N GLY A 535 14.58 -36.24 2.00
CA GLY A 535 14.57 -36.42 3.45
C GLY A 535 14.20 -37.83 3.87
N THR A 536 14.84 -38.34 4.91
CA THR A 536 14.69 -39.71 5.39
C THR A 536 13.90 -39.86 6.69
N GLN A 537 13.74 -38.78 7.46
CA GLN A 537 13.11 -38.80 8.80
C GLN A 537 12.07 -37.69 8.99
N ASN A 538 11.29 -37.81 10.04
CA ASN A 538 10.31 -36.85 10.51
C ASN A 538 9.37 -36.27 9.43
N PRO A 539 8.65 -37.15 8.68
CA PRO A 539 7.68 -36.65 7.71
C PRO A 539 6.59 -35.87 8.40
N GLN A 540 6.37 -34.62 7.95
CA GLN A 540 5.27 -33.77 8.42
C GLN A 540 4.41 -33.39 7.21
N THR A 541 3.11 -33.41 7.39
CA THR A 541 2.15 -32.94 6.40
C THR A 541 1.03 -32.17 7.06
N ALA A 542 0.61 -31.09 6.45
CA ALA A 542 -0.58 -30.34 6.85
C ALA A 542 -1.32 -29.83 5.62
N GLY A 543 -2.61 -29.54 5.76
CA GLY A 543 -3.37 -28.99 4.66
C GLY A 543 -4.75 -28.50 5.11
N VAL A 544 -5.28 -27.54 4.37
CA VAL A 544 -6.59 -26.95 4.63
C VAL A 544 -7.36 -26.81 3.30
N ASN A 545 -8.67 -27.00 3.37
CA ASN A 545 -9.61 -26.59 2.34
C ASN A 545 -10.68 -25.75 3.03
N ALA A 546 -10.58 -24.44 2.88
CA ALA A 546 -11.47 -23.47 3.49
C ALA A 546 -12.22 -22.67 2.41
N TYR A 547 -13.49 -22.38 2.66
CA TYR A 547 -14.26 -21.53 1.78
C TYR A 547 -15.23 -20.64 2.57
N SER A 548 -15.55 -19.50 2.00
CA SER A 548 -16.66 -18.65 2.46
C SER A 548 -17.41 -18.11 1.24
N SER A 549 -18.67 -17.73 1.47
CA SER A 549 -19.55 -17.23 0.43
C SER A 549 -20.31 -15.99 0.92
N LEU A 550 -20.57 -15.08 -0.02
CA LEU A 550 -21.34 -13.87 0.21
C LEU A 550 -22.39 -13.72 -0.89
N ILE A 551 -23.62 -13.41 -0.48
CA ILE A 551 -24.73 -13.07 -1.38
C ILE A 551 -25.21 -11.68 -1.03
N SER A 552 -25.45 -10.83 -2.05
CA SER A 552 -25.84 -9.45 -1.80
C SER A 552 -26.90 -8.96 -2.74
N TYR A 553 -27.85 -8.20 -2.20
CA TYR A 553 -28.85 -7.45 -2.93
C TYR A 553 -28.59 -5.97 -2.73
N LEU A 554 -28.62 -5.19 -3.78
CA LEU A 554 -28.31 -3.76 -3.71
C LEU A 554 -29.29 -2.92 -4.52
N GLY A 555 -29.59 -1.73 -4.03
CA GLY A 555 -30.38 -0.70 -4.68
C GLY A 555 -29.74 0.67 -4.49
N ARG A 556 -29.76 1.50 -5.52
CA ARG A 556 -29.27 2.90 -5.45
C ARG A 556 -30.15 3.80 -6.31
N VAL A 557 -30.47 4.97 -5.77
CA VAL A 557 -31.13 6.06 -6.48
C VAL A 557 -30.24 7.30 -6.38
N MET A 558 -29.91 7.87 -7.51
CA MET A 558 -29.24 9.18 -7.61
C MET A 558 -30.16 10.14 -8.34
N TYR A 559 -30.39 11.28 -7.75
CA TYR A 559 -31.24 12.33 -8.29
C TYR A 559 -30.51 13.67 -8.30
N ASN A 560 -30.54 14.35 -9.43
CA ASN A 560 -29.99 15.68 -9.62
C ASN A 560 -31.10 16.60 -10.17
N TYR A 561 -31.35 17.71 -9.49
CA TYR A 561 -32.28 18.74 -9.94
C TYR A 561 -31.50 19.96 -10.45
N ASN A 562 -31.53 20.17 -11.75
CA ASN A 562 -31.02 21.37 -12.44
C ASN A 562 -29.56 21.68 -12.11
N ASP A 563 -28.74 20.64 -11.88
CA ASP A 563 -27.32 20.73 -11.48
C ASP A 563 -27.06 21.57 -10.20
N ARG A 564 -28.08 21.65 -9.31
CA ARG A 564 -28.03 22.40 -8.05
C ARG A 564 -28.17 21.51 -6.82
N TYR A 565 -29.19 20.67 -6.80
CA TYR A 565 -29.51 19.82 -5.66
C TYR A 565 -29.31 18.37 -6.05
N TYR A 566 -28.52 17.69 -5.27
CA TYR A 566 -28.15 16.30 -5.52
C TYR A 566 -28.51 15.46 -4.30
N LEU A 567 -29.08 14.29 -4.55
CA LEU A 567 -29.42 13.29 -3.54
C LEU A 567 -29.00 11.91 -4.03
N THR A 568 -28.30 11.16 -3.20
CA THR A 568 -28.00 9.75 -3.41
C THR A 568 -28.48 8.97 -2.21
N ALA A 569 -29.27 7.92 -2.46
CA ALA A 569 -29.68 6.96 -1.44
C ALA A 569 -29.38 5.55 -1.93
N SER A 570 -28.79 4.73 -1.07
CA SER A 570 -28.50 3.33 -1.37
C SER A 570 -28.85 2.43 -0.19
N ILE A 571 -29.17 1.20 -0.52
CA ILE A 571 -29.41 0.13 0.43
C ILE A 571 -28.74 -1.14 -0.09
N ARG A 572 -28.06 -1.86 0.80
CA ARG A 572 -27.49 -3.16 0.51
C ARG A 572 -27.84 -4.15 1.62
N VAL A 573 -28.14 -5.37 1.24
CA VAL A 573 -28.38 -6.49 2.16
C VAL A 573 -27.37 -7.56 1.82
N ASP A 574 -26.49 -7.89 2.76
CA ASP A 574 -25.44 -8.92 2.62
C ASP A 574 -25.74 -10.13 3.50
N GLY A 575 -25.60 -11.33 2.93
CA GLY A 575 -25.69 -12.61 3.63
C GLY A 575 -24.39 -13.37 3.53
N SER A 576 -23.74 -13.66 4.67
CA SER A 576 -22.42 -14.31 4.75
C SER A 576 -22.48 -15.67 5.39
N SER A 577 -21.73 -16.63 4.83
CA SER A 577 -21.55 -17.97 5.41
C SER A 577 -20.72 -18.00 6.70
N LYS A 578 -20.11 -16.88 7.09
CA LYS A 578 -19.30 -16.77 8.32
C LYS A 578 -20.13 -16.62 9.60
N PHE A 579 -21.43 -16.40 9.46
CA PHE A 579 -22.36 -16.23 10.58
C PHE A 579 -23.42 -17.32 10.60
N MET A 580 -23.96 -17.60 11.79
CA MET A 580 -25.06 -18.55 11.98
C MET A 580 -26.33 -18.03 11.25
N LYS A 581 -27.23 -18.93 10.88
CA LYS A 581 -28.42 -18.64 10.07
C LYS A 581 -29.22 -17.43 10.53
N ASP A 582 -29.38 -17.25 11.84
CA ASP A 582 -30.18 -16.15 12.40
C ASP A 582 -29.48 -14.78 12.31
N ASN A 583 -28.14 -14.76 12.22
CA ASN A 583 -27.32 -13.56 12.12
C ASN A 583 -26.65 -13.40 10.75
N GLN A 584 -27.01 -14.24 9.78
CA GLN A 584 -26.38 -14.35 8.46
C GLN A 584 -26.52 -13.09 7.63
N TYR A 585 -27.69 -12.43 7.70
CA TYR A 585 -28.02 -11.26 6.89
C TYR A 585 -27.97 -9.96 7.69
N ALA A 586 -27.40 -8.91 7.07
CA ALA A 586 -27.43 -7.55 7.62
C ALA A 586 -27.72 -6.53 6.53
N THR A 587 -28.34 -5.40 6.94
CA THR A 587 -28.76 -4.32 6.04
C THR A 587 -27.91 -3.07 6.26
N PHE A 588 -27.42 -2.49 5.17
CA PHE A 588 -26.51 -1.36 5.13
C PHE A 588 -27.09 -0.21 4.32
N PRO A 589 -27.81 0.73 4.95
CA PRO A 589 -28.32 1.94 4.30
C PRO A 589 -27.25 3.03 4.23
N ALA A 590 -27.33 3.88 3.19
CA ALA A 590 -26.53 5.09 3.09
C ALA A 590 -27.28 6.18 2.34
N VAL A 591 -27.07 7.44 2.73
CA VAL A 591 -27.65 8.61 2.11
C VAL A 591 -26.61 9.73 2.06
N SER A 592 -26.59 10.47 0.95
CA SER A 592 -25.79 11.68 0.83
C SER A 592 -26.53 12.73 0.01
N ALA A 593 -26.30 14.00 0.34
CA ALA A 593 -26.89 15.13 -0.35
C ALA A 593 -25.82 16.17 -0.64
N ALA A 594 -26.02 16.92 -1.71
CA ALA A 594 -25.17 18.08 -2.01
C ALA A 594 -25.98 19.23 -2.59
N TRP A 595 -25.50 20.44 -2.31
CA TRP A 595 -26.04 21.68 -2.84
C TRP A 595 -24.93 22.46 -3.52
N ARG A 596 -25.07 22.64 -4.83
CA ARG A 596 -24.17 23.48 -5.63
C ARG A 596 -24.65 24.91 -5.64
N ILE A 597 -24.20 25.67 -4.65
CA ILE A 597 -24.61 27.05 -4.36
C ILE A 597 -24.26 27.98 -5.54
N SER A 598 -23.12 27.74 -6.21
CA SER A 598 -22.68 28.56 -7.35
C SER A 598 -23.68 28.57 -8.51
N GLU A 599 -24.53 27.55 -8.66
CA GLU A 599 -25.56 27.50 -9.71
C GLU A 599 -26.86 28.21 -9.35
N GLU A 600 -26.99 28.73 -8.14
CA GLU A 600 -28.16 29.49 -7.74
C GLU A 600 -28.24 30.86 -8.42
N PRO A 601 -29.45 31.35 -8.75
CA PRO A 601 -29.62 32.64 -9.43
C PRO A 601 -29.00 33.83 -8.70
N PHE A 602 -29.00 33.80 -7.37
CA PHE A 602 -28.40 34.88 -6.55
C PHE A 602 -26.88 34.84 -6.60
N MET A 603 -26.25 33.70 -6.87
CA MET A 603 -24.80 33.55 -6.99
C MET A 603 -24.26 33.87 -8.38
N LYS A 604 -25.08 33.84 -9.43
CA LYS A 604 -24.63 34.08 -10.82
C LYS A 604 -24.11 35.49 -11.09
N LYS A 605 -24.38 36.44 -10.22
CA LYS A 605 -23.90 37.82 -10.34
C LYS A 605 -22.54 38.06 -9.66
N GLN A 606 -22.07 37.14 -8.84
CA GLN A 606 -20.76 37.20 -8.19
C GLN A 606 -19.67 36.59 -9.09
N HIS A 607 -18.41 37.01 -8.90
CA HIS A 607 -17.26 36.57 -9.67
C HIS A 607 -16.13 36.00 -8.77
N ILE A 608 -16.44 35.67 -7.50
CA ILE A 608 -15.47 35.15 -6.54
C ILE A 608 -15.35 33.65 -6.72
N PHE A 609 -16.49 32.92 -6.69
CA PHE A 609 -16.53 31.47 -6.80
C PHE A 609 -16.90 31.02 -8.20
N ASP A 610 -16.05 30.24 -8.85
CA ASP A 610 -16.40 29.52 -10.09
C ASP A 610 -17.19 28.26 -9.75
N ASN A 611 -16.91 27.62 -8.61
CA ASN A 611 -17.70 26.55 -8.04
C ASN A 611 -17.78 26.72 -6.52
N LEU A 612 -18.95 26.51 -5.96
CA LEU A 612 -19.19 26.44 -4.52
C LEU A 612 -20.23 25.37 -4.27
N LYS A 613 -19.83 24.26 -3.63
CA LYS A 613 -20.69 23.12 -3.36
C LYS A 613 -20.48 22.65 -1.92
N ILE A 614 -21.55 22.43 -1.20
CA ILE A 614 -21.55 21.81 0.12
C ILE A 614 -22.15 20.42 -0.04
N HIS A 615 -21.56 19.44 0.63
CA HIS A 615 -22.07 18.07 0.66
C HIS A 615 -22.03 17.47 2.05
N ALA A 616 -22.95 16.55 2.32
CA ALA A 616 -22.98 15.79 3.56
C ALA A 616 -23.45 14.37 3.29
N GLY A 617 -22.91 13.43 4.04
CA GLY A 617 -23.22 12.02 3.89
C GLY A 617 -23.28 11.30 5.25
N TRP A 618 -24.11 10.27 5.28
CA TRP A 618 -24.20 9.28 6.32
C TRP A 618 -24.36 7.90 5.68
N GLY A 619 -23.69 6.90 6.25
CA GLY A 619 -23.85 5.54 5.79
C GLY A 619 -23.40 4.55 6.84
N ARG A 620 -23.89 3.32 6.69
CA ARG A 620 -23.49 2.17 7.45
C ARG A 620 -22.97 1.09 6.51
N VAL A 621 -21.83 0.49 6.87
CA VAL A 621 -21.23 -0.65 6.17
C VAL A 621 -20.90 -1.74 7.17
N GLY A 622 -20.85 -3.00 6.73
CA GLY A 622 -20.50 -4.14 7.59
C GLY A 622 -19.02 -4.49 7.54
N ASN A 623 -18.59 -5.30 8.50
CA ASN A 623 -17.29 -5.98 8.49
C ASN A 623 -17.50 -7.45 8.90
N GLN A 624 -16.86 -8.36 8.16
CA GLN A 624 -16.91 -9.81 8.39
C GLN A 624 -15.51 -10.43 8.47
N ASN A 625 -14.49 -9.63 8.81
CA ASN A 625 -13.10 -10.11 8.84
C ASN A 625 -12.84 -10.95 10.10
N ILE A 626 -13.39 -12.16 10.10
CA ILE A 626 -13.26 -13.20 11.14
C ILE A 626 -12.98 -14.55 10.47
N ASP A 627 -12.60 -15.52 11.29
CA ASP A 627 -12.38 -16.90 10.85
C ASP A 627 -13.66 -17.52 10.24
N ASN A 628 -13.50 -18.39 9.23
CA ASN A 628 -14.65 -19.01 8.54
C ASN A 628 -15.51 -19.87 9.45
N SER A 629 -14.95 -20.42 10.54
CA SER A 629 -15.61 -21.28 11.52
C SER A 629 -15.85 -20.60 12.86
N ALA A 630 -15.80 -19.26 12.94
CA ALA A 630 -15.90 -18.50 14.20
C ALA A 630 -17.16 -18.81 15.02
N TYR A 631 -18.25 -19.25 14.39
CA TYR A 631 -19.49 -19.63 15.05
C TYR A 631 -19.57 -21.10 15.46
N GLN A 632 -18.62 -21.96 15.03
CA GLN A 632 -18.58 -23.39 15.31
C GLN A 632 -17.35 -23.77 16.14
N SER A 633 -17.53 -24.67 17.10
CA SER A 633 -16.40 -25.31 17.77
C SER A 633 -15.73 -26.29 16.83
N THR A 634 -14.39 -26.32 16.86
CA THR A 634 -13.59 -27.24 16.07
C THR A 634 -13.02 -28.37 16.95
N ILE A 635 -12.72 -29.51 16.35
CA ILE A 635 -12.03 -30.62 17.00
C ILE A 635 -10.60 -30.61 16.44
N GLY A 636 -9.62 -30.70 17.34
CA GLY A 636 -8.20 -30.84 17.05
C GLY A 636 -7.62 -32.14 17.59
N SER A 637 -6.42 -32.50 17.13
CA SER A 637 -5.71 -33.63 17.75
C SER A 637 -5.17 -33.20 19.13
N ALA A 638 -5.22 -34.11 20.08
CA ALA A 638 -4.67 -33.95 21.41
C ALA A 638 -3.92 -35.21 21.79
N ASP A 639 -2.63 -35.10 21.95
CA ASP A 639 -1.79 -36.24 22.32
C ASP A 639 -1.72 -36.36 23.85
N TYR A 640 -1.76 -37.58 24.34
CA TYR A 640 -1.57 -37.87 25.75
C TYR A 640 -0.62 -39.04 25.90
N VAL A 641 -0.01 -39.17 27.08
CA VAL A 641 0.89 -40.30 27.40
C VAL A 641 0.21 -41.25 28.32
N PHE A 642 -0.06 -42.46 27.87
CA PHE A 642 -0.55 -43.56 28.69
C PHE A 642 0.49 -44.68 28.77
N GLY A 643 0.89 -45.06 29.97
CA GLY A 643 1.85 -46.15 30.18
C GLY A 643 3.21 -45.95 29.48
N GLY A 644 3.63 -44.68 29.28
CA GLY A 644 4.87 -44.35 28.58
C GLY A 644 4.78 -44.28 27.05
N ASN A 645 3.61 -44.60 26.47
CA ASN A 645 3.35 -44.51 25.03
C ASN A 645 2.55 -43.24 24.73
N ARG A 646 2.88 -42.59 23.62
CA ARG A 646 2.12 -41.48 23.06
C ARG A 646 0.87 -42.03 22.36
N GLU A 647 -0.30 -41.62 22.86
CA GLU A 647 -1.59 -41.94 22.25
C GLU A 647 -2.18 -40.66 21.63
N ILE A 648 -2.63 -40.80 20.37
CA ILE A 648 -3.25 -39.69 19.64
C ILE A 648 -4.74 -39.68 19.93
N GLY A 649 -5.20 -38.66 20.61
CA GLY A 649 -6.62 -38.43 20.90
C GLY A 649 -7.17 -37.22 20.16
N THR A 650 -8.41 -36.86 20.46
CA THR A 650 -9.06 -35.65 19.94
C THR A 650 -9.62 -34.84 21.11
N ALA A 651 -9.52 -33.52 21.01
CA ALA A 651 -10.12 -32.58 21.95
C ALA A 651 -10.76 -31.43 21.19
N VAL A 652 -11.53 -30.60 21.90
CA VAL A 652 -12.02 -29.36 21.31
C VAL A 652 -10.83 -28.45 21.00
N GLY A 653 -10.64 -28.09 19.71
CA GLY A 653 -9.54 -27.29 19.23
C GLY A 653 -9.80 -25.79 19.43
N SER A 654 -11.04 -25.33 19.16
CA SER A 654 -11.48 -23.96 19.40
C SER A 654 -12.95 -23.92 19.79
N ILE A 655 -13.34 -22.91 20.56
CA ILE A 655 -14.74 -22.69 20.94
C ILE A 655 -15.37 -21.73 19.96
N GLY A 656 -16.46 -22.15 19.31
CA GLY A 656 -17.30 -21.31 18.47
C GLY A 656 -18.33 -20.53 19.25
N ASN A 657 -18.70 -19.37 18.74
CA ASN A 657 -19.80 -18.57 19.28
C ASN A 657 -20.94 -18.42 18.26
N SER A 658 -22.02 -19.13 18.43
CA SER A 658 -23.19 -19.08 17.55
C SER A 658 -23.95 -17.75 17.58
N LEU A 659 -23.66 -16.89 18.56
CA LEU A 659 -24.34 -15.60 18.74
C LEU A 659 -23.64 -14.45 18.04
N ILE A 660 -22.46 -14.69 17.44
CA ILE A 660 -21.75 -13.63 16.74
C ILE A 660 -22.59 -13.06 15.61
N ARG A 661 -22.51 -11.75 15.49
CA ARG A 661 -23.18 -10.97 14.44
C ARG A 661 -22.22 -10.01 13.76
N TRP A 662 -22.72 -9.36 12.74
CA TRP A 662 -21.95 -8.40 11.97
C TRP A 662 -21.40 -7.24 12.83
N GLU A 663 -20.13 -6.98 12.67
CA GLU A 663 -19.55 -5.69 13.03
C GLU A 663 -20.04 -4.66 12.02
N THR A 664 -20.42 -3.46 12.46
CA THR A 664 -20.88 -2.39 11.60
C THR A 664 -20.06 -1.12 11.82
N VAL A 665 -19.82 -0.38 10.74
CA VAL A 665 -19.12 0.92 10.78
C VAL A 665 -20.10 1.97 10.28
N GLU A 666 -20.37 2.96 11.11
CA GLU A 666 -21.10 4.18 10.76
C GLU A 666 -20.15 5.30 10.43
N ASP A 667 -20.44 6.02 9.36
CA ASP A 667 -19.64 7.15 8.89
C ASP A 667 -20.52 8.38 8.67
N TYR A 668 -20.07 9.52 9.18
CA TYR A 668 -20.67 10.84 8.99
C TYR A 668 -19.61 11.74 8.36
N ASN A 669 -19.95 12.41 7.28
CA ASN A 669 -19.08 13.41 6.68
C ASN A 669 -19.83 14.68 6.30
N ILE A 670 -19.11 15.77 6.28
CA ILE A 670 -19.54 17.07 5.74
C ILE A 670 -18.35 17.72 5.07
N GLY A 671 -18.56 18.24 3.87
CA GLY A 671 -17.49 18.87 3.11
C GLY A 671 -17.96 20.05 2.30
N ILE A 672 -16.98 20.84 1.86
CA ILE A 672 -17.15 22.00 1.01
C ILE A 672 -16.11 21.98 -0.11
N ASP A 673 -16.57 22.09 -1.35
CA ASP A 673 -15.75 22.21 -2.54
C ASP A 673 -15.84 23.64 -3.08
N MET A 674 -14.70 24.27 -3.25
CA MET A 674 -14.59 25.64 -3.73
C MET A 674 -13.63 25.72 -4.92
N ALA A 675 -13.97 26.50 -5.93
CA ALA A 675 -13.07 26.86 -7.00
C ALA A 675 -13.11 28.37 -7.26
N PHE A 676 -11.94 28.93 -7.58
CA PHE A 676 -11.71 30.36 -7.74
C PHE A 676 -10.87 30.64 -8.97
N LEU A 677 -10.87 31.88 -9.45
CA LEU A 677 -9.96 32.41 -10.45
C LEU A 677 -10.02 31.66 -11.79
N LYS A 678 -11.22 31.33 -12.26
CA LYS A 678 -11.49 30.50 -13.45
C LYS A 678 -10.97 29.07 -13.27
N ASN A 679 -11.31 28.46 -12.12
CA ASN A 679 -10.92 27.11 -11.70
C ASN A 679 -9.40 26.89 -11.55
N ARG A 680 -8.57 27.97 -11.47
CA ARG A 680 -7.12 27.82 -11.25
C ARG A 680 -6.78 27.44 -9.81
N LEU A 681 -7.56 27.91 -8.85
CA LEU A 681 -7.44 27.53 -7.44
C LEU A 681 -8.64 26.69 -7.04
N SER A 682 -8.42 25.46 -6.61
CA SER A 682 -9.44 24.61 -6.00
C SER A 682 -9.09 24.29 -4.54
N VAL A 683 -10.11 24.35 -3.69
CA VAL A 683 -9.99 24.04 -2.25
C VAL A 683 -11.13 23.10 -1.88
N THR A 684 -10.79 21.97 -1.27
CA THR A 684 -11.74 21.03 -0.68
C THR A 684 -11.42 20.86 0.79
N ALA A 685 -12.40 21.08 1.67
CA ALA A 685 -12.28 20.87 3.09
C ALA A 685 -13.38 19.92 3.58
N GLU A 686 -13.02 18.93 4.38
CA GLU A 686 -13.95 17.92 4.87
C GLU A 686 -13.71 17.64 6.36
N TRP A 687 -14.78 17.34 7.07
CA TRP A 687 -14.77 16.77 8.40
C TRP A 687 -15.51 15.41 8.35
N PHE A 688 -14.98 14.43 9.11
CA PHE A 688 -15.58 13.12 9.17
C PHE A 688 -15.50 12.51 10.57
N ARG A 689 -16.42 11.57 10.84
CA ARG A 689 -16.42 10.71 12.01
C ARG A 689 -16.88 9.32 11.60
N LYS A 690 -15.99 8.32 11.79
CA LYS A 690 -16.25 6.89 11.63
C LYS A 690 -16.35 6.25 13.00
N GLU A 691 -17.32 5.38 13.20
CA GLU A 691 -17.51 4.69 14.47
C GLU A 691 -17.90 3.23 14.22
N SER A 692 -17.13 2.28 14.75
CA SER A 692 -17.51 0.87 14.73
C SER A 692 -18.45 0.55 15.89
N HIS A 693 -19.37 -0.34 15.62
CA HIS A 693 -20.31 -0.88 16.61
C HIS A 693 -20.24 -2.41 16.55
N ASP A 694 -20.41 -3.06 17.68
CA ASP A 694 -20.36 -4.52 17.79
C ASP A 694 -19.06 -5.11 17.22
N MET A 695 -17.93 -4.39 17.40
CA MET A 695 -16.62 -4.81 16.87
C MET A 695 -16.28 -6.19 17.45
N LEU A 696 -15.87 -7.08 16.54
CA LEU A 696 -15.53 -8.44 16.87
C LEU A 696 -14.13 -8.52 17.47
N LEU A 697 -14.00 -9.10 18.66
CA LEU A 697 -12.74 -9.29 19.36
C LEU A 697 -12.59 -10.75 19.79
N LYS A 698 -11.36 -11.26 19.80
CA LYS A 698 -11.03 -12.55 20.41
C LYS A 698 -10.86 -12.34 21.90
N LYS A 699 -11.71 -12.97 22.68
CA LYS A 699 -11.69 -12.97 24.15
C LYS A 699 -11.11 -14.27 24.66
N ASP A 700 -10.19 -14.18 25.59
CA ASP A 700 -9.64 -15.34 26.28
C ASP A 700 -10.73 -16.03 27.09
N ASN A 701 -10.84 -17.34 26.94
CA ASN A 701 -11.75 -18.14 27.76
C ASN A 701 -11.18 -18.36 29.15
N MET A 702 -12.04 -18.70 30.06
CA MET A 702 -11.62 -19.04 31.41
C MET A 702 -10.71 -20.26 31.41
N LEU A 703 -9.53 -20.16 32.04
CA LEU A 703 -8.55 -21.25 32.14
C LEU A 703 -9.14 -22.52 32.77
N ILE A 704 -10.18 -22.38 33.61
CA ILE A 704 -10.89 -23.50 34.24
C ILE A 704 -11.55 -24.43 33.22
N LEU A 705 -11.76 -23.99 31.98
CA LEU A 705 -12.30 -24.83 30.91
C LEU A 705 -11.25 -25.79 30.31
N GLY A 706 -9.99 -25.70 30.74
CA GLY A 706 -8.92 -26.62 30.35
C GLY A 706 -8.37 -26.40 28.94
N PHE A 707 -8.67 -25.26 28.31
CA PHE A 707 -8.11 -24.95 27.02
C PHE A 707 -6.69 -24.35 27.14
N PRO A 708 -5.75 -24.73 26.24
CA PRO A 708 -4.48 -24.05 26.15
C PRO A 708 -4.69 -22.57 25.85
N MET A 709 -3.86 -21.67 26.39
CA MET A 709 -3.98 -20.22 26.20
C MET A 709 -4.02 -19.80 24.72
N TRP A 710 -3.34 -20.51 23.84
CA TRP A 710 -3.28 -20.20 22.40
C TRP A 710 -4.51 -20.68 21.58
N ASN A 711 -5.35 -21.59 22.14
CA ASN A 711 -6.57 -22.10 21.49
C ASN A 711 -7.86 -21.76 22.26
N GLY A 712 -7.71 -21.11 23.42
CA GLY A 712 -8.82 -20.79 24.30
C GLY A 712 -9.53 -19.47 24.02
N GLN A 713 -9.42 -18.92 22.80
CA GLN A 713 -10.03 -17.65 22.43
C GLN A 713 -11.36 -17.85 21.68
N MET A 714 -12.34 -17.02 21.98
CA MET A 714 -13.65 -17.01 21.34
C MET A 714 -14.00 -15.63 20.80
N TRP A 715 -14.57 -15.56 19.61
CA TRP A 715 -15.06 -14.30 19.04
C TRP A 715 -16.29 -13.78 19.77
N GLU A 716 -16.28 -12.50 20.15
CA GLU A 716 -17.41 -11.79 20.75
C GLU A 716 -17.60 -10.41 20.15
N ASN A 717 -18.86 -9.94 20.02
CA ASN A 717 -19.21 -8.58 19.62
C ASN A 717 -19.22 -7.66 20.83
N VAL A 718 -18.09 -7.11 21.20
CA VAL A 718 -17.93 -6.31 22.44
C VAL A 718 -17.24 -4.96 22.23
N GLY A 719 -16.50 -4.81 21.16
CA GLY A 719 -15.67 -3.64 20.94
C GLY A 719 -16.41 -2.46 20.28
N LYS A 720 -15.82 -1.28 20.41
CA LYS A 720 -16.23 -0.05 19.75
C LYS A 720 -15.02 0.87 19.57
N MET A 721 -14.78 1.32 18.34
CA MET A 721 -13.73 2.28 18.02
C MET A 721 -14.30 3.51 17.31
N ARG A 722 -13.57 4.62 17.40
CA ARG A 722 -13.94 5.87 16.74
C ARG A 722 -12.72 6.51 16.10
N ALA A 723 -12.82 6.86 14.82
CA ALA A 723 -11.90 7.74 14.13
C ALA A 723 -12.60 9.07 13.81
N THR A 724 -12.00 10.19 14.19
CA THR A 724 -12.52 11.53 13.89
C THR A 724 -11.41 12.37 13.31
N GLY A 725 -11.68 13.09 12.22
CA GLY A 725 -10.65 13.85 11.56
C GLY A 725 -11.17 14.94 10.64
N TRP A 726 -10.23 15.66 10.06
CA TRP A 726 -10.46 16.65 9.01
C TRP A 726 -9.43 16.51 7.89
N GLU A 727 -9.82 16.93 6.69
CA GLU A 727 -9.02 16.89 5.48
C GLU A 727 -9.09 18.24 4.78
N LEU A 728 -7.97 18.72 4.24
CA LEU A 728 -7.87 19.94 3.45
C LEU A 728 -7.00 19.68 2.23
N SER A 729 -7.51 19.95 1.04
CA SER A 729 -6.77 19.92 -0.22
C SER A 729 -6.82 21.28 -0.89
N ILE A 730 -5.68 21.81 -1.25
CA ILE A 730 -5.53 23.08 -1.97
C ILE A 730 -4.71 22.80 -3.22
N ASN A 731 -5.28 23.08 -4.41
CA ASN A 731 -4.60 22.87 -5.68
C ASN A 731 -4.62 24.17 -6.47
N TRP A 732 -3.45 24.57 -6.93
CA TRP A 732 -3.26 25.67 -7.86
C TRP A 732 -2.76 25.13 -9.18
N GLU A 733 -3.41 25.46 -10.29
CA GLU A 733 -3.01 25.10 -11.65
C GLU A 733 -3.14 26.33 -12.55
N ASP A 734 -2.09 26.65 -13.29
CA ASP A 734 -2.13 27.76 -14.23
C ASP A 734 -1.18 27.52 -15.41
N ARG A 735 -1.47 28.15 -16.52
CA ARG A 735 -0.65 28.11 -17.73
C ARG A 735 -0.40 29.52 -18.24
N LYS A 736 0.88 29.87 -18.47
CA LYS A 736 1.28 31.15 -19.01
C LYS A 736 2.24 30.98 -20.18
N GLY A 737 1.71 31.11 -21.40
CA GLY A 737 2.46 30.79 -22.62
C GLY A 737 2.85 29.32 -22.66
N ASP A 738 4.15 29.05 -22.87
CA ASP A 738 4.71 27.70 -22.89
C ASP A 738 4.95 27.10 -21.50
N PHE A 739 4.63 27.85 -20.44
CA PHE A 739 4.86 27.43 -19.05
C PHE A 739 3.56 26.96 -18.40
N ASP A 740 3.48 25.65 -18.08
CA ASP A 740 2.38 25.02 -17.36
C ASP A 740 2.89 24.62 -15.97
N TYR A 741 2.19 25.02 -14.92
CA TYR A 741 2.61 24.71 -13.56
C TYR A 741 1.43 24.43 -12.65
N GLY A 742 1.65 23.53 -11.70
CA GLY A 742 0.67 23.19 -10.67
C GLY A 742 1.36 22.88 -9.36
N ILE A 743 0.71 23.29 -8.27
CA ILE A 743 1.11 22.93 -6.91
C ILE A 743 -0.12 22.50 -6.13
N GLY A 744 0.00 21.37 -5.44
CA GLY A 744 -1.02 20.81 -4.57
C GLY A 744 -0.50 20.68 -3.13
N LEU A 745 -1.34 21.02 -2.18
CA LEU A 745 -1.12 20.82 -0.75
C LEU A 745 -2.26 20.00 -0.19
N ASN A 746 -1.94 18.87 0.44
CA ASN A 746 -2.86 17.98 1.12
C ASN A 746 -2.52 17.92 2.60
N LEU A 747 -3.48 18.23 3.46
CA LEU A 747 -3.35 18.17 4.91
C LEU A 747 -4.46 17.27 5.45
N SER A 748 -4.13 16.43 6.43
CA SER A 748 -5.14 15.61 7.12
C SER A 748 -4.71 15.30 8.55
N SER A 749 -5.70 15.25 9.43
CA SER A 749 -5.53 14.89 10.83
C SER A 749 -6.59 13.88 11.21
N VAL A 750 -6.21 12.82 11.91
CA VAL A 750 -7.12 11.75 12.34
C VAL A 750 -6.74 11.30 13.75
N LYS A 751 -7.74 11.25 14.65
CA LYS A 751 -7.58 10.68 15.98
C LYS A 751 -8.38 9.39 16.11
N ASN A 752 -7.71 8.31 16.51
CA ASN A 752 -8.27 6.97 16.64
C ASN A 752 -8.43 6.62 18.12
N LYS A 753 -9.67 6.42 18.60
CA LYS A 753 -9.96 6.10 19.99
C LYS A 753 -10.64 4.75 20.16
N ALA A 754 -10.17 3.98 21.13
CA ALA A 754 -10.87 2.81 21.63
C ALA A 754 -11.97 3.27 22.59
N ILE A 755 -13.23 3.19 22.18
CA ILE A 755 -14.38 3.62 23.00
C ILE A 755 -14.80 2.52 23.95
N LYS A 756 -14.73 1.25 23.50
CA LYS A 756 -15.01 0.06 24.26
C LYS A 756 -14.15 -1.10 23.77
N LEU A 757 -13.59 -1.87 24.70
CA LEU A 757 -12.78 -3.07 24.46
C LEU A 757 -13.37 -4.28 25.20
N LEU A 758 -12.55 -5.24 25.61
CA LEU A 758 -12.91 -6.48 26.31
C LEU A 758 -13.16 -6.25 27.82
N GLY A 759 -13.91 -5.23 28.18
CA GLY A 759 -14.10 -4.79 29.57
C GLY A 759 -12.94 -3.92 30.04
N SER A 760 -12.62 -3.95 31.32
CA SER A 760 -11.56 -3.11 31.92
C SER A 760 -10.13 -3.59 31.62
N THR A 761 -9.96 -4.74 30.95
CA THR A 761 -8.63 -5.29 30.63
C THR A 761 -8.05 -4.62 29.40
N PRO A 762 -6.90 -3.94 29.50
CA PRO A 762 -6.23 -3.35 28.35
C PRO A 762 -5.72 -4.42 27.37
N ILE A 763 -5.65 -4.06 26.09
CA ILE A 763 -4.95 -4.87 25.09
C ILE A 763 -3.51 -4.39 25.03
N ASN A 764 -2.61 -5.17 25.61
CA ASN A 764 -1.17 -4.91 25.59
C ASN A 764 -0.52 -5.48 24.32
N ALA A 765 0.51 -4.81 23.81
CA ALA A 765 1.20 -5.21 22.59
C ALA A 765 2.67 -4.76 22.59
N GLY A 766 3.49 -5.38 21.71
CA GLY A 766 4.90 -5.04 21.58
C GLY A 766 5.72 -5.48 22.81
N SER A 767 6.07 -6.78 22.92
CA SER A 767 6.87 -7.27 24.05
C SER A 767 8.34 -6.83 23.93
N PHE A 768 8.85 -6.23 24.98
CA PHE A 768 10.25 -5.80 25.13
C PHE A 768 10.77 -6.20 26.50
N ASN A 769 11.80 -7.07 26.55
CA ASN A 769 12.40 -7.56 27.79
C ASN A 769 11.39 -8.12 28.82
N GLY A 770 10.31 -8.75 28.35
CA GLY A 770 9.28 -9.35 29.20
C GLY A 770 8.15 -8.39 29.64
N ASP A 771 8.20 -7.12 29.26
CA ASP A 771 7.14 -6.13 29.48
C ASP A 771 6.53 -5.69 28.14
N TYR A 772 5.44 -4.91 28.16
CA TYR A 772 4.74 -4.44 26.98
C TYR A 772 4.97 -2.95 26.77
N ILE A 773 5.31 -2.56 25.52
CA ILE A 773 5.53 -1.17 25.12
C ILE A 773 4.21 -0.41 24.96
N ILE A 774 3.18 -1.09 24.44
CA ILE A 774 1.90 -0.48 24.07
C ILE A 774 0.79 -0.97 25.00
N ARG A 775 -0.05 -0.02 25.43
CA ARG A 775 -1.28 -0.28 26.17
C ARG A 775 -2.47 0.39 25.50
N ASN A 776 -3.38 -0.42 24.97
CA ASN A 776 -4.64 0.03 24.39
C ASN A 776 -5.75 -0.12 25.43
N GLU A 777 -6.35 0.99 25.85
CA GLU A 777 -7.39 0.99 26.89
C GLU A 777 -8.62 1.79 26.48
N GLU A 778 -9.74 1.54 27.15
CA GLU A 778 -11.01 2.24 26.90
C GLU A 778 -10.87 3.75 27.13
N GLY A 779 -11.40 4.54 26.20
CA GLY A 779 -11.35 6.01 26.23
C GLY A 779 -10.03 6.59 25.72
N GLY A 780 -8.99 5.79 25.52
CA GLY A 780 -7.66 6.20 25.02
C GLY A 780 -7.54 6.13 23.50
N GLU A 781 -6.50 6.77 22.97
CA GLU A 781 -6.04 6.55 21.60
C GLU A 781 -5.36 5.18 21.52
N ILE A 782 -5.38 4.55 20.33
CA ILE A 782 -4.71 3.24 20.14
C ILE A 782 -3.22 3.44 19.86
N SER A 783 -2.43 2.38 20.13
CA SER A 783 -0.96 2.34 19.93
C SER A 783 -0.23 3.43 20.70
N ARG A 784 -0.68 3.75 21.91
CA ARG A 784 0.06 4.63 22.82
C ARG A 784 1.11 3.84 23.59
N PHE A 785 2.30 4.39 23.68
CA PHE A 785 3.38 3.83 24.49
C PHE A 785 3.10 4.03 25.96
N TYR A 786 3.34 2.99 26.76
CA TYR A 786 3.06 2.95 28.18
C TYR A 786 4.26 2.41 28.96
N GLY A 787 4.80 3.20 29.87
CA GLY A 787 6.02 2.83 30.60
C GLY A 787 6.43 3.89 31.61
N TYR A 788 7.65 3.77 32.11
CA TYR A 788 8.22 4.67 33.10
C TYR A 788 8.69 5.99 32.47
N VAL A 789 8.65 7.07 33.25
CA VAL A 789 9.15 8.37 32.84
C VAL A 789 10.61 8.51 33.23
N ALA A 790 11.53 8.55 32.24
CA ALA A 790 12.92 8.90 32.47
C ALA A 790 13.04 10.43 32.67
N ASP A 791 13.63 10.84 33.77
CA ASP A 791 13.74 12.25 34.22
C ASP A 791 15.19 12.74 34.29
N GLY A 792 16.03 12.23 33.38
CA GLY A 792 17.46 12.53 33.31
C GLY A 792 18.36 11.46 33.85
N ILE A 793 19.63 11.79 34.02
CA ILE A 793 20.70 10.89 34.45
C ILE A 793 21.31 11.42 35.74
N PHE A 794 21.45 10.55 36.76
CA PHE A 794 22.15 10.90 38.00
C PHE A 794 23.61 11.26 37.69
N GLN A 795 24.01 12.48 38.02
CA GLN A 795 25.38 12.94 37.75
C GLN A 795 26.40 12.49 38.82
N ASN A 796 25.98 12.40 40.07
CA ASN A 796 26.82 12.03 41.18
C ASN A 796 26.05 11.27 42.29
N GLN A 797 26.77 10.73 43.27
CA GLN A 797 26.19 9.95 44.35
C GLN A 797 25.26 10.78 45.23
N THR A 798 25.46 12.08 45.31
CA THR A 798 24.60 12.99 46.11
C THR A 798 23.21 13.05 45.51
N GLU A 799 23.12 13.10 44.17
CA GLU A 799 21.81 13.08 43.46
C GLU A 799 21.09 11.74 43.67
N VAL A 800 21.79 10.59 43.61
CA VAL A 800 21.22 9.28 43.86
C VAL A 800 20.66 9.21 45.28
N ASN A 801 21.44 9.65 46.27
CA ASN A 801 21.05 9.62 47.68
C ASN A 801 19.94 10.64 48.00
N ALA A 802 19.81 11.70 47.23
CA ALA A 802 18.75 12.69 47.38
C ALA A 802 17.42 12.31 46.70
N HIS A 803 17.44 11.27 45.86
CA HIS A 803 16.23 10.79 45.21
C HIS A 803 15.44 9.85 46.16
N THR A 804 14.70 10.48 47.09
CA THR A 804 14.01 9.82 48.20
C THR A 804 12.54 10.15 48.22
N ASP A 805 11.78 9.29 48.84
CA ASP A 805 10.40 9.57 49.25
C ASP A 805 10.35 10.64 50.38
N GLU A 806 9.17 10.97 50.86
CA GLU A 806 8.96 11.91 51.97
C GLU A 806 9.54 11.46 53.32
N TYR A 807 9.86 10.16 53.46
CA TYR A 807 10.45 9.57 54.70
C TYR A 807 11.97 9.42 54.60
N GLY A 808 12.58 9.80 53.44
CA GLY A 808 14.02 9.71 53.23
C GLY A 808 14.50 8.34 52.71
N THR A 809 13.59 7.47 52.25
CA THR A 809 13.93 6.19 51.63
C THR A 809 14.32 6.41 50.18
N VAL A 810 15.46 5.87 49.77
CA VAL A 810 15.92 6.02 48.36
C VAL A 810 15.01 5.21 47.43
N ILE A 811 14.41 5.88 46.47
CA ILE A 811 13.43 5.30 45.51
C ILE A 811 14.12 4.27 44.59
N GLN A 812 15.34 4.54 44.15
CA GLN A 812 16.15 3.67 43.26
C GLN A 812 17.40 3.17 43.99
N PRO A 813 17.31 2.19 44.91
CA PRO A 813 18.43 1.78 45.74
C PRO A 813 19.58 1.09 45.00
N ASN A 814 19.33 0.60 43.80
CA ASN A 814 20.34 -0.03 42.93
C ASN A 814 20.99 0.97 41.97
N ALA A 815 20.54 2.23 41.93
CA ALA A 815 21.09 3.24 41.04
C ALA A 815 22.48 3.68 41.47
N GLN A 816 23.29 4.02 40.49
CA GLN A 816 24.63 4.59 40.60
C GLN A 816 24.74 5.88 39.79
N PRO A 817 25.73 6.71 40.03
CA PRO A 817 26.01 7.83 39.13
C PRO A 817 26.11 7.36 37.68
N GLY A 818 25.43 8.06 36.78
CA GLY A 818 25.33 7.71 35.37
C GLY A 818 24.09 6.87 35.02
N ASP A 819 23.31 6.41 35.97
CA ASP A 819 22.06 5.69 35.72
C ASP A 819 20.90 6.66 35.47
N ILE A 820 19.87 6.15 34.77
CA ILE A 820 18.64 6.92 34.52
C ILE A 820 17.87 7.11 35.84
N ARG A 821 17.46 8.34 36.09
CA ARG A 821 16.51 8.69 37.16
C ARG A 821 15.10 8.50 36.61
N PHE A 822 14.32 7.63 37.21
CA PHE A 822 12.92 7.41 36.90
C PHE A 822 12.02 8.13 37.90
N LYS A 823 10.86 8.63 37.45
CA LYS A 823 9.87 9.29 38.30
C LYS A 823 9.06 8.26 39.10
N ASP A 824 8.96 8.45 40.38
CA ASP A 824 7.92 7.89 41.24
C ASP A 824 6.66 8.77 41.04
N LEU A 825 5.66 8.27 40.30
CA LEU A 825 4.47 9.06 39.93
C LEU A 825 3.38 9.03 40.97
N ASN A 826 3.30 7.96 41.74
CA ASN A 826 2.30 7.80 42.79
C ASN A 826 2.82 8.26 44.18
N HIS A 827 4.13 8.61 44.30
CA HIS A 827 4.80 9.10 45.49
C HIS A 827 4.76 8.08 46.67
N ASP A 828 4.82 6.79 46.39
CA ASP A 828 4.83 5.75 47.42
C ASP A 828 6.24 5.31 47.84
N GLY A 829 7.29 5.91 47.25
CA GLY A 829 8.68 5.66 47.57
C GLY A 829 9.27 4.41 46.93
N LYS A 830 8.57 3.82 45.94
CA LYS A 830 8.99 2.66 45.20
C LYS A 830 8.86 2.93 43.72
N LEU A 831 9.61 2.21 42.92
CA LEU A 831 9.51 2.23 41.45
C LEU A 831 8.91 0.91 40.99
N ASP A 832 7.60 0.86 40.76
CA ASP A 832 6.85 -0.31 40.36
C ASP A 832 5.85 -0.03 39.22
N ASP A 833 4.97 -0.98 38.89
CA ASP A 833 4.01 -0.83 37.77
C ASP A 833 3.02 0.32 37.94
N ASN A 834 2.86 0.86 39.15
CA ASN A 834 1.98 2.01 39.42
C ASN A 834 2.59 3.34 38.98
N ASP A 835 3.91 3.37 38.68
CA ASP A 835 4.63 4.53 38.13
C ASP A 835 4.65 4.59 36.61
N LYS A 836 4.03 3.62 35.98
CA LYS A 836 3.89 3.62 34.52
C LYS A 836 2.77 4.55 34.09
N THR A 837 3.01 5.29 33.02
CA THR A 837 2.05 6.20 32.39
C THR A 837 2.18 6.17 30.87
N PHE A 838 1.31 6.91 30.17
CA PHE A 838 1.46 7.08 28.74
C PHE A 838 2.62 8.02 28.42
N ILE A 839 3.58 7.52 27.65
CA ILE A 839 4.86 8.18 27.37
C ILE A 839 5.03 8.58 25.91
N GLY A 840 4.07 8.29 25.03
CA GLY A 840 4.10 8.67 23.62
C GLY A 840 2.93 8.11 22.83
N ASN A 841 2.78 8.56 21.57
CA ASN A 841 1.72 8.19 20.64
C ASN A 841 2.28 7.90 19.24
N ALA A 842 1.97 6.74 18.68
CA ALA A 842 2.46 6.32 17.38
C ALA A 842 1.74 6.99 16.19
N PHE A 843 0.51 7.48 16.37
CA PHE A 843 -0.25 8.10 15.27
C PHE A 843 0.04 9.59 15.17
N PRO A 844 0.23 10.11 13.93
CA PRO A 844 0.54 11.53 13.73
C PRO A 844 -0.67 12.44 14.01
N ASP A 845 -0.40 13.63 14.54
CA ASP A 845 -1.38 14.71 14.65
C ASP A 845 -1.70 15.31 13.29
N LEU A 846 -0.71 15.37 12.36
CA LEU A 846 -0.86 15.94 11.03
C LEU A 846 -0.08 15.14 9.99
N MET A 847 -0.73 14.84 8.89
CA MET A 847 -0.12 14.32 7.66
C MET A 847 -0.09 15.43 6.60
N VAL A 848 1.04 15.56 5.90
CA VAL A 848 1.30 16.62 4.91
C VAL A 848 1.73 15.99 3.59
N GLY A 849 1.08 16.37 2.49
CA GLY A 849 1.49 16.02 1.13
C GLY A 849 1.67 17.29 0.30
N ILE A 850 2.79 17.43 -0.39
CA ILE A 850 3.08 18.57 -1.29
C ILE A 850 3.44 17.99 -2.65
N ASN A 851 2.72 18.42 -3.68
CA ASN A 851 2.92 17.99 -5.06
C ASN A 851 3.18 19.20 -5.94
N ALA A 852 4.25 19.17 -6.72
CA ALA A 852 4.55 20.23 -7.67
C ALA A 852 4.79 19.64 -9.06
N ARG A 853 4.26 20.30 -10.10
CA ARG A 853 4.51 19.97 -11.50
C ARG A 853 4.84 21.24 -12.26
N LEU A 854 5.81 21.14 -13.13
CA LEU A 854 6.24 22.21 -14.03
C LEU A 854 6.44 21.61 -15.42
N ALA A 855 5.97 22.28 -16.45
CA ALA A 855 6.30 21.93 -17.81
C ALA A 855 6.65 23.20 -18.58
N TRP A 856 7.74 23.17 -19.31
CA TRP A 856 8.18 24.27 -20.17
C TRP A 856 8.68 23.72 -21.50
N LYS A 857 7.91 23.99 -22.56
CA LYS A 857 8.16 23.42 -23.88
C LYS A 857 8.25 21.88 -23.80
N ASN A 858 9.43 21.35 -24.04
CA ASN A 858 9.70 19.91 -24.11
C ASN A 858 10.24 19.33 -22.81
N ILE A 859 10.41 20.15 -21.75
CA ILE A 859 10.92 19.73 -20.45
C ILE A 859 9.76 19.68 -19.46
N ASP A 860 9.67 18.60 -18.71
CA ASP A 860 8.74 18.46 -17.60
C ASP A 860 9.50 18.14 -16.29
N PHE A 861 8.99 18.65 -15.18
CA PHE A 861 9.51 18.41 -13.84
C PHE A 861 8.35 18.06 -12.91
N ALA A 862 8.56 17.09 -12.01
CA ALA A 862 7.61 16.74 -10.96
C ALA A 862 8.35 16.51 -9.64
N ALA A 863 7.76 17.01 -8.55
CA ALA A 863 8.23 16.78 -7.20
C ALA A 863 7.05 16.39 -6.30
N ASN A 864 7.27 15.40 -5.44
CA ASN A 864 6.30 14.95 -4.47
C ASN A 864 6.98 14.81 -3.10
N PHE A 865 6.40 15.42 -2.07
CA PHE A 865 6.83 15.33 -0.68
C PHE A 865 5.69 14.77 0.16
N TYR A 866 6.05 13.96 1.15
CA TYR A 866 5.13 13.45 2.16
C TYR A 866 5.81 13.48 3.52
N GLY A 867 5.04 13.81 4.55
CA GLY A 867 5.52 13.83 5.91
C GLY A 867 4.41 13.65 6.94
N THR A 868 4.84 13.34 8.15
CA THR A 868 4.00 13.24 9.35
C THR A 868 4.58 14.12 10.45
N ILE A 869 3.72 14.68 11.28
CA ILE A 869 4.10 15.57 12.38
C ILE A 869 3.34 15.13 13.63
N GLY A 870 4.04 15.07 14.78
CA GLY A 870 3.46 14.80 16.09
C GLY A 870 3.23 13.33 16.39
N ASN A 871 3.87 12.42 15.64
CA ASN A 871 3.95 11.01 16.01
C ASN A 871 5.27 10.71 16.70
N ASP A 872 5.23 9.81 17.67
CA ASP A 872 6.40 9.28 18.36
C ASP A 872 6.77 7.91 17.80
N VAL A 873 8.04 7.55 17.95
CA VAL A 873 8.59 6.22 17.68
C VAL A 873 9.24 5.67 18.93
N TYR A 874 8.89 4.46 19.33
CA TYR A 874 9.61 3.70 20.34
C TYR A 874 10.79 3.00 19.68
N ASN A 875 11.99 3.55 19.87
CA ASN A 875 13.20 3.09 19.21
C ASN A 875 13.89 1.98 20.01
N THR A 876 13.53 0.70 19.76
CA THR A 876 14.16 -0.43 20.48
C THR A 876 15.64 -0.60 20.11
N THR A 877 16.05 -0.09 18.93
CA THR A 877 17.44 -0.21 18.47
C THR A 877 18.40 0.60 19.35
N LYS A 878 17.90 1.69 19.98
CA LYS A 878 18.67 2.50 20.91
C LYS A 878 19.22 1.68 22.10
N GLY A 879 18.41 0.78 22.66
CA GLY A 879 18.83 -0.12 23.71
C GLY A 879 19.69 -1.28 23.23
N ARG A 880 19.29 -1.86 22.07
CA ARG A 880 19.97 -3.02 21.51
C ARG A 880 21.43 -2.71 21.18
N TYR A 881 21.70 -1.52 20.62
CA TYR A 881 23.04 -1.10 20.22
C TYR A 881 23.75 -0.24 21.25
N SER A 882 23.40 -0.36 22.51
CA SER A 882 24.05 0.31 23.65
C SER A 882 25.19 -0.50 24.30
N GLY A 883 25.38 -1.73 23.83
CA GLY A 883 26.44 -2.62 24.31
C GLY A 883 26.08 -3.47 25.54
N VAL A 884 24.90 -3.32 26.14
CA VAL A 884 24.52 -4.07 27.37
C VAL A 884 24.56 -5.58 27.16
N SER A 885 24.06 -6.07 26.03
CA SER A 885 24.05 -7.51 25.71
C SER A 885 25.34 -8.03 25.08
N GLY A 886 26.37 -7.19 24.92
CA GLY A 886 27.59 -7.51 24.19
C GLY A 886 27.44 -7.42 22.67
N GLU A 887 26.35 -6.88 22.18
CA GLU A 887 26.13 -6.55 20.78
C GLU A 887 26.95 -5.34 20.38
N ASN A 888 27.17 -5.15 19.05
CA ASN A 888 27.86 -3.97 18.55
C ASN A 888 27.04 -2.70 18.84
N VAL A 889 27.70 -1.56 18.88
CA VAL A 889 27.13 -0.26 19.23
C VAL A 889 27.27 0.72 18.07
N TYR A 890 26.54 1.81 18.11
CA TYR A 890 26.79 2.93 17.19
C TYR A 890 28.17 3.55 17.48
N ALA A 891 28.85 4.00 16.43
CA ALA A 891 30.13 4.71 16.56
C ALA A 891 29.97 5.95 17.47
N GLY A 892 30.93 6.18 18.37
CA GLY A 892 30.87 7.27 19.32
C GLY A 892 30.03 7.02 20.57
N THR A 893 29.44 5.83 20.73
CA THR A 893 28.55 5.51 21.89
C THR A 893 29.28 5.72 23.23
N TYR A 894 30.55 5.36 23.36
CA TYR A 894 31.29 5.60 24.61
C TYR A 894 31.34 7.08 24.98
N ASN A 895 31.70 7.92 24.01
CA ASN A 895 31.83 9.36 24.24
C ASN A 895 30.47 10.04 24.48
N ALA A 896 29.41 9.47 23.92
CA ALA A 896 28.04 9.97 24.13
C ALA A 896 27.43 9.47 25.43
N SER A 897 27.92 8.36 26.02
CA SER A 897 27.43 7.80 27.28
C SER A 897 28.03 8.53 28.49
N TRP A 898 27.37 8.42 29.62
CA TRP A 898 27.90 8.95 30.87
C TRP A 898 29.12 8.11 31.33
N HIS A 899 30.26 8.78 31.53
CA HIS A 899 31.51 8.22 32.07
C HIS A 899 32.17 9.12 33.11
N GLY A 900 31.38 9.99 33.72
CA GLY A 900 31.79 10.94 34.76
C GLY A 900 30.82 12.13 34.84
N GLU A 901 30.82 12.85 35.97
CA GLU A 901 29.94 13.99 36.16
C GLU A 901 30.06 15.02 35.02
N GLY A 902 28.95 15.39 34.41
CA GLY A 902 28.88 16.36 33.32
C GLY A 902 29.22 15.84 31.92
N THR A 903 29.53 14.55 31.75
CA THR A 903 29.93 13.98 30.44
C THR A 903 28.71 13.64 29.55
N SER A 904 27.57 13.27 30.12
CA SER A 904 26.34 13.03 29.37
C SER A 904 25.11 13.28 30.25
N TYR A 905 24.05 13.79 29.62
CA TYR A 905 22.70 13.97 30.19
C TYR A 905 21.63 13.15 29.44
N ASP A 906 22.02 12.54 28.31
CA ASP A 906 21.10 11.87 27.37
C ASP A 906 21.29 10.34 27.35
N LEU A 907 22.55 9.85 27.40
CA LEU A 907 22.86 8.43 27.39
C LEU A 907 23.40 8.00 28.74
N PRO A 908 22.81 7.00 29.40
CA PRO A 908 23.27 6.52 30.69
C PRO A 908 24.64 5.84 30.57
N ARG A 909 25.24 5.54 31.72
CA ARG A 909 26.48 4.77 31.77
C ARG A 909 26.32 3.40 31.12
N LEU A 910 27.35 2.91 30.50
CA LEU A 910 27.39 1.54 30.01
C LEU A 910 27.53 0.59 31.19
N SER A 911 26.69 -0.44 31.24
CA SER A 911 26.65 -1.38 32.34
C SER A 911 26.47 -2.81 31.82
N TYR A 912 27.16 -3.77 32.39
CA TYR A 912 27.00 -5.20 32.12
C TYR A 912 25.80 -5.79 32.87
N ASN A 913 25.61 -5.39 34.12
CA ASN A 913 24.57 -5.92 34.99
C ASN A 913 23.23 -5.22 34.85
N ASP A 914 23.24 -3.97 34.37
CA ASP A 914 22.08 -3.10 34.26
C ASP A 914 21.16 -3.12 35.50
N ALA A 915 21.79 -3.07 36.69
CA ALA A 915 21.11 -3.22 37.98
C ALA A 915 19.96 -2.22 38.21
N ASN A 916 20.06 -1.03 37.64
CA ASN A 916 19.02 0.01 37.61
C ASN A 916 17.99 -0.21 36.51
N GLN A 917 18.19 -1.19 35.62
CA GLN A 917 17.35 -1.44 34.46
C GLN A 917 17.24 -0.24 33.51
N ASN A 918 18.34 0.47 33.27
CA ASN A 918 18.40 1.61 32.33
C ASN A 918 17.97 1.20 30.92
N TRP A 919 18.43 0.01 30.47
CA TRP A 919 18.30 -0.50 29.13
C TRP A 919 17.20 -1.57 28.97
N THR A 920 16.78 -2.17 30.07
CA THR A 920 15.79 -3.25 30.02
C THR A 920 14.38 -2.81 30.35
N ARG A 921 14.22 -1.64 30.99
CA ARG A 921 12.91 -1.10 31.39
C ARG A 921 12.22 -0.37 30.25
N VAL A 922 10.92 -0.65 30.04
CA VAL A 922 10.10 0.12 29.10
C VAL A 922 9.90 1.53 29.62
N SER A 923 10.47 2.53 28.95
CA SER A 923 10.47 3.91 29.44
C SER A 923 10.50 4.95 28.33
N SER A 924 10.25 6.21 28.71
CA SER A 924 10.33 7.37 27.79
C SER A 924 11.73 7.63 27.23
N PHE A 925 12.78 7.00 27.77
CA PHE A 925 14.13 7.04 27.21
C PHE A 925 14.19 6.53 25.76
N TYR A 926 13.32 5.58 25.40
CA TYR A 926 13.24 5.00 24.06
C TYR A 926 12.32 5.75 23.11
N VAL A 927 11.50 6.69 23.64
CA VAL A 927 10.54 7.44 22.84
C VAL A 927 11.24 8.61 22.17
N GLU A 928 11.14 8.68 20.86
CA GLU A 928 11.72 9.76 20.04
C GLU A 928 10.66 10.37 19.14
N ASP A 929 10.83 11.65 18.78
CA ASP A 929 10.00 12.33 17.78
C ASP A 929 10.18 11.64 16.42
N GLY A 930 9.11 10.99 15.96
CA GLY A 930 9.04 10.32 14.67
C GLY A 930 8.60 11.21 13.51
N SER A 931 8.46 12.51 13.74
CA SER A 931 8.10 13.48 12.69
C SER A 931 9.11 13.50 11.57
N TYR A 932 8.64 13.53 10.32
CA TYR A 932 9.52 13.64 9.16
C TYR A 932 8.85 14.33 7.98
N LEU A 933 9.68 14.85 7.08
CA LEU A 933 9.30 15.26 5.73
C LEU A 933 10.23 14.58 4.73
N ARG A 934 9.69 13.72 3.88
CA ARG A 934 10.43 12.96 2.86
C ARG A 934 10.14 13.50 1.47
N CYS A 935 11.19 13.70 0.69
CA CYS A 935 11.06 13.84 -0.75
C CYS A 935 10.77 12.45 -1.36
N LYS A 936 9.51 12.17 -1.68
CA LYS A 936 9.11 10.85 -2.24
C LYS A 936 9.55 10.70 -3.68
N GLN A 937 9.57 11.81 -4.46
CA GLN A 937 9.96 11.80 -5.85
C GLN A 937 10.47 13.16 -6.31
N LEU A 938 11.54 13.12 -7.08
CA LEU A 938 11.95 14.18 -8.01
C LEU A 938 12.10 13.56 -9.39
N GLN A 939 11.46 14.13 -10.40
CA GLN A 939 11.57 13.64 -11.78
C GLN A 939 11.78 14.80 -12.74
N ILE A 940 12.67 14.62 -13.69
CA ILE A 940 12.83 15.50 -14.85
C ILE A 940 12.65 14.66 -16.11
N GLY A 941 11.92 15.18 -17.08
CA GLY A 941 11.68 14.57 -18.38
C GLY A 941 11.99 15.52 -19.53
N TYR A 942 12.44 14.96 -20.63
CA TYR A 942 12.64 15.68 -21.90
C TYR A 942 12.01 14.90 -23.04
N THR A 943 11.02 15.49 -23.68
CA THR A 943 10.38 14.95 -24.88
C THR A 943 11.10 15.47 -26.11
N LEU A 944 11.66 14.58 -26.92
CA LEU A 944 12.40 14.97 -28.13
C LEU A 944 11.45 15.64 -29.13
N PRO A 945 11.90 16.74 -29.79
CA PRO A 945 11.11 17.40 -30.80
C PRO A 945 10.75 16.48 -31.98
N LYS A 946 9.50 16.49 -32.41
CA LYS A 946 8.99 15.64 -33.52
C LYS A 946 9.81 15.77 -34.83
N LYS A 947 10.44 16.91 -35.06
CA LYS A 947 11.35 17.08 -36.18
C LYS A 947 12.53 16.10 -36.21
N TRP A 948 12.95 15.57 -35.08
CA TRP A 948 14.03 14.59 -34.96
C TRP A 948 13.51 13.15 -35.01
N THR A 949 12.38 12.92 -34.39
CA THR A 949 11.81 11.57 -34.21
C THR A 949 10.73 11.20 -35.21
N LYS A 950 10.30 12.18 -36.04
CA LYS A 950 9.26 12.03 -37.08
C LYS A 950 7.92 11.58 -36.51
N LYS A 951 7.57 10.29 -36.70
CA LYS A 951 6.31 9.69 -36.23
C LYS A 951 6.32 9.23 -34.79
N ILE A 952 7.50 9.15 -34.15
CA ILE A 952 7.66 8.59 -32.82
C ILE A 952 7.66 9.73 -31.80
N SER A 953 6.85 9.62 -30.74
CA SER A 953 7.02 10.45 -29.55
C SER A 953 8.00 9.76 -28.62
N LEU A 954 9.18 10.36 -28.36
CA LEU A 954 10.23 9.81 -27.52
C LEU A 954 10.47 10.73 -26.32
N ARG A 955 10.24 10.25 -25.11
CA ARG A 955 10.54 10.95 -23.87
C ARG A 955 11.61 10.21 -23.08
N LEU A 956 12.64 10.93 -22.68
CA LEU A 956 13.68 10.47 -21.75
C LEU A 956 13.39 11.07 -20.38
N SER A 957 13.62 10.32 -19.32
CA SER A 957 13.41 10.80 -17.94
C SER A 957 14.47 10.28 -16.98
N PHE A 958 14.73 11.09 -15.96
CA PHE A 958 15.47 10.71 -14.76
C PHE A 958 14.57 10.91 -13.55
N SER A 959 14.51 9.94 -12.65
CA SER A 959 13.71 9.98 -11.42
C SER A 959 14.55 9.55 -10.22
N ALA A 960 14.49 10.33 -9.15
CA ALA A 960 15.02 9.98 -7.84
C ALA A 960 13.85 9.82 -6.86
N GLN A 961 13.78 8.65 -6.22
CA GLN A 961 12.75 8.35 -5.21
C GLN A 961 13.42 8.25 -3.84
N ASN A 962 12.80 8.81 -2.81
CA ASN A 962 13.31 8.92 -1.44
C ASN A 962 14.75 9.47 -1.35
N PRO A 963 15.18 10.48 -2.17
CA PRO A 963 16.58 10.92 -2.18
C PRO A 963 17.02 11.48 -0.82
N PHE A 964 16.12 12.09 -0.06
CA PHE A 964 16.39 12.58 1.29
C PHE A 964 15.11 12.60 2.15
N THR A 965 15.33 12.52 3.46
CA THR A 965 14.33 12.66 4.52
C THR A 965 14.84 13.66 5.55
N ILE A 966 14.00 14.62 5.93
CA ILE A 966 14.27 15.57 7.01
C ILE A 966 13.55 15.02 8.24
N THR A 967 14.31 14.69 9.30
CA THR A 967 13.78 14.11 10.54
C THR A 967 14.77 14.31 11.67
N GLY A 968 14.27 14.39 12.91
CA GLY A 968 15.07 14.32 14.13
C GLY A 968 15.27 12.91 14.66
N TYR A 969 14.62 11.90 14.06
CA TYR A 969 14.67 10.51 14.50
C TYR A 969 16.07 9.93 14.32
N SER A 970 16.60 9.27 15.37
CA SER A 970 17.96 8.74 15.38
C SER A 970 18.12 7.38 14.66
N GLY A 971 17.03 6.59 14.52
CA GLY A 971 17.02 5.30 13.84
C GLY A 971 17.12 5.44 12.31
N MET A 972 17.05 4.32 11.60
CA MET A 972 17.28 4.29 10.16
C MET A 972 16.17 4.93 9.33
N ASP A 973 14.90 4.71 9.69
CA ASP A 973 13.75 5.19 8.93
C ASP A 973 12.51 5.34 9.83
N PRO A 974 12.02 6.57 10.09
CA PRO A 974 10.85 6.79 10.92
C PRO A 974 9.56 6.21 10.30
N GLU A 975 9.50 6.04 8.97
CA GLU A 975 8.36 5.43 8.28
C GLU A 975 8.33 3.91 8.48
N ALA A 976 9.48 3.23 8.55
CA ALA A 976 9.55 1.78 8.77
C ALA A 976 9.00 1.40 10.15
N ALA A 977 9.24 2.21 11.17
CA ALA A 977 8.72 2.03 12.52
C ALA A 977 7.17 2.13 12.61
N ALA A 978 6.53 2.84 11.70
CA ALA A 978 5.08 3.01 11.71
C ALA A 978 4.28 1.75 11.32
N LEU A 979 4.94 0.70 10.80
CA LEU A 979 4.26 -0.50 10.27
C LEU A 979 3.64 -1.40 11.34
N GLY A 980 4.20 -1.44 12.54
CA GLY A 980 3.84 -2.42 13.56
C GLY A 980 4.33 -3.84 13.23
N THR A 981 4.29 -4.73 14.20
CA THR A 981 4.61 -6.15 14.01
C THR A 981 3.52 -6.82 13.20
N GLU A 982 3.88 -7.55 12.15
CA GLU A 982 2.92 -8.28 11.28
C GLU A 982 1.77 -7.41 10.72
N GLY A 983 1.96 -6.08 10.62
CA GLY A 983 0.93 -5.17 10.11
C GLY A 983 -0.23 -4.89 11.06
N LYS A 984 -0.14 -5.30 12.33
CA LYS A 984 -1.17 -5.03 13.34
C LYS A 984 -1.20 -3.55 13.71
N VAL A 985 -2.36 -2.93 13.55
CA VAL A 985 -2.54 -1.49 13.86
C VAL A 985 -2.41 -1.16 15.34
N THR A 986 -2.61 -2.15 16.22
CA THR A 986 -2.49 -2.02 17.68
C THR A 986 -1.04 -2.07 18.17
N GLU A 987 -0.08 -2.30 17.27
CA GLU A 987 1.36 -2.39 17.55
C GLU A 987 2.19 -1.38 16.73
N SER A 988 1.56 -0.31 16.24
CA SER A 988 2.23 0.71 15.41
C SER A 988 3.25 1.51 16.22
N GLY A 989 4.30 2.01 15.54
CA GLY A 989 5.26 2.96 16.09
C GLY A 989 6.46 2.36 16.82
N ILE A 990 6.66 1.03 16.79
CA ILE A 990 7.83 0.40 17.41
C ILE A 990 8.85 0.07 16.32
N ASP A 991 10.07 0.61 16.43
CA ASP A 991 11.18 0.27 15.54
C ASP A 991 11.93 -0.98 16.05
N TRP A 992 11.73 -2.09 15.34
CA TRP A 992 12.40 -3.37 15.52
C TRP A 992 13.58 -3.58 14.56
N ALA A 993 14.20 -2.53 14.05
CA ALA A 993 15.15 -2.56 12.92
C ALA A 993 14.47 -3.08 11.64
N GLY A 994 13.31 -2.52 11.30
CA GLY A 994 12.58 -2.84 10.09
C GLY A 994 13.36 -2.45 8.83
N TYR A 995 13.06 -3.13 7.69
CA TYR A 995 13.71 -2.83 6.41
C TYR A 995 13.36 -1.40 5.95
N PRO A 996 14.33 -0.49 5.82
CA PRO A 996 14.08 0.92 5.51
C PRO A 996 13.71 1.11 4.03
N ASN A 997 13.05 2.22 3.72
CA ASN A 997 12.75 2.60 2.34
C ASN A 997 14.03 2.98 1.58
N PRO A 998 14.38 2.30 0.47
CA PRO A 998 15.60 2.59 -0.27
C PRO A 998 15.51 3.91 -1.05
N ARG A 999 16.65 4.56 -1.24
CA ARG A 999 16.83 5.60 -2.25
C ARG A 999 16.93 4.93 -3.59
N THR A 1000 16.10 5.36 -4.55
CA THR A 1000 16.02 4.74 -5.88
C THR A 1000 16.30 5.77 -6.96
N TYR A 1001 17.18 5.45 -7.89
CA TYR A 1001 17.55 6.31 -9.03
C TYR A 1001 17.27 5.55 -10.32
N LEU A 1002 16.41 6.13 -11.18
CA LEU A 1002 15.89 5.48 -12.38
C LEU A 1002 16.09 6.34 -13.62
N PHE A 1003 16.51 5.71 -14.70
CA PHE A 1003 16.50 6.26 -16.05
C PHE A 1003 15.36 5.63 -16.84
N GLY A 1004 14.54 6.45 -17.49
CA GLY A 1004 13.35 6.00 -18.21
C GLY A 1004 13.33 6.45 -19.65
N ILE A 1005 12.77 5.58 -20.51
CA ILE A 1005 12.49 5.84 -21.92
C ILE A 1005 11.02 5.50 -22.17
N ASN A 1006 10.28 6.42 -22.79
CA ASN A 1006 8.90 6.20 -23.23
C ASN A 1006 8.79 6.53 -24.72
N MET A 1007 8.27 5.58 -25.48
CA MET A 1007 8.06 5.70 -26.95
C MET A 1007 6.59 5.43 -27.27
N ASN A 1008 5.99 6.28 -28.12
CA ASN A 1008 4.67 6.05 -28.69
C ASN A 1008 4.75 6.20 -30.20
N PHE A 1009 4.12 5.25 -30.94
CA PHE A 1009 4.20 5.13 -32.40
C PHE A 1009 2.82 5.32 -33.03
#